data_316a8c312b969ec6307c7b363aaa473a
#
_entry.id   316a8c312b969ec6307c7b363aaa473a
#
_cell.length_a   1.000
_cell.length_b   1.000
_cell.length_c   1.000
_cell.angle_alpha   90.00
_cell.angle_beta   90.00
_cell.angle_gamma   90.00
#
_symmetry.space_group_name_H-M   'P 1'
#
loop_
_entity.id
_entity.type
_entity.pdbx_description
1 polymer ?
#
loop_
_entity_poly.entity_id
_entity_poly.type
_entity_poly.pdbx_seq_one_letter_code
_entity_poly.pdbx_strand_id
1 'polypeptide(L)'
;MAHLFGTQSIGAIGGSRKILADISVSVADGDRIGVLGPNGAGKTTLLDMLAGEREVDSGQIIVRDGVTFAHLSQRDVISAQTVQSVVHPGLAAHEWASVPAIRDVHEGLLADIDLEAKMSELSGGQRRRVNLARVLSAGVVQGHPADVLVLDEPTNHLDVEGVSWLAKHLNQRMGPRDGSGRNSGALIVVTHDRWFLDAVCTHVWEVVPGIDPGGSRPQIPGRIEMYEGSYAAYILARAERARQNALAEQKRQNLLRKELAWLRRGAPARTSKPRFRIEAAEELIVNEPPPRDEVELVRMATARLGKQVIDLEGVSLAFGEGDEKRTIFEDVTYRLAPAERVGIVGVNGAGKTTLLRLLSGEVEPDSGRVKRGKTVKVRTLSQDTHELDAVAHRRVVEAVADVAQSVMIGDREVSASQLVERIGFTRSRAWTPVADISGGERRRLQLIRLLMSEPNVILLDEPTNDLDTDTLAAMEDLLDSFPGTLVVVSHDRYLLERTTTHQLALFGDGKLRAIPGGVEQYLQMREAGMGGVAGRGTSRWSDTNREEPGKNGAHKTLAAPKTSDAQLFREAQKEARRIERQMDRLASQIEKYEAQLGELAANPESSADQIAEMARVSAALQDTQSEHDELEMAWLEAAEAAERAK
;
A
#
# COMPACT_ATOMS: atom_id res chain seq x y z
N MET A 1 -24.02 -14.60 13.00
CA MET A 1 -23.41 -14.78 11.67
C MET A 1 -23.32 -16.28 11.41
N ALA A 2 -23.61 -16.73 10.19
CA ALA A 2 -23.53 -18.15 9.87
C ALA A 2 -22.09 -18.51 9.53
N HIS A 3 -21.55 -19.58 10.13
CA HIS A 3 -20.22 -20.09 9.81
C HIS A 3 -20.24 -20.67 8.39
N LEU A 4 -19.30 -20.29 7.54
CA LEU A 4 -19.15 -20.78 6.17
C LEU A 4 -18.15 -21.93 6.09
N PHE A 5 -16.94 -21.69 6.59
CA PHE A 5 -15.90 -22.72 6.69
C PHE A 5 -14.87 -22.39 7.77
N GLY A 6 -14.10 -23.36 8.15
CA GLY A 6 -12.99 -23.18 9.09
C GLY A 6 -11.87 -24.18 8.83
N THR A 7 -10.70 -23.89 9.38
CA THR A 7 -9.54 -24.76 9.31
C THR A 7 -9.14 -25.24 10.68
N GLN A 8 -8.62 -26.45 10.78
CA GLN A 8 -8.14 -27.07 12.01
C GLN A 8 -6.69 -27.51 11.80
N SER A 9 -5.77 -26.74 12.38
CA SER A 9 -4.30 -26.97 12.37
C SER A 9 -3.74 -27.32 10.99
N ILE A 10 -4.19 -26.59 9.94
CA ILE A 10 -3.68 -26.85 8.59
C ILE A 10 -2.23 -26.38 8.44
N GLY A 11 -1.48 -27.09 7.58
CA GLY A 11 -0.11 -26.75 7.26
C GLY A 11 0.24 -27.04 5.81
N ALA A 12 1.30 -26.37 5.35
CA ALA A 12 1.85 -26.50 4.00
C ALA A 12 3.37 -26.67 4.02
N ILE A 13 3.86 -27.60 3.20
CA ILE A 13 5.28 -27.91 3.02
C ILE A 13 5.69 -27.55 1.58
N GLY A 14 6.82 -26.87 1.43
CA GLY A 14 7.43 -26.56 0.14
C GLY A 14 8.84 -27.14 0.06
N GLY A 15 9.00 -28.27 -0.66
CA GLY A 15 10.25 -29.00 -0.69
C GLY A 15 10.62 -29.58 0.69
N SER A 16 11.73 -29.15 1.26
CA SER A 16 12.16 -29.57 2.62
C SER A 16 11.72 -28.60 3.73
N ARG A 17 11.06 -27.49 3.38
CA ARG A 17 10.73 -26.40 4.32
C ARG A 17 9.24 -26.39 4.65
N LYS A 18 8.91 -26.28 5.95
CA LYS A 18 7.54 -26.01 6.39
C LYS A 18 7.23 -24.52 6.13
N ILE A 19 6.34 -24.25 5.16
CA ILE A 19 5.92 -22.89 4.80
C ILE A 19 5.00 -22.36 5.89
N LEU A 20 3.94 -23.12 6.21
CA LEU A 20 2.90 -22.77 7.18
C LEU A 20 2.62 -23.98 8.08
N ALA A 21 2.29 -23.77 9.35
CA ALA A 21 1.81 -24.82 10.25
C ALA A 21 0.85 -24.27 11.32
N ASP A 22 0.02 -25.18 11.84
CA ASP A 22 -0.95 -24.93 12.93
C ASP A 22 -1.92 -23.78 12.67
N ILE A 23 -2.36 -23.61 11.41
CA ILE A 23 -3.29 -22.57 11.05
C ILE A 23 -4.72 -23.03 11.34
N SER A 24 -5.36 -22.35 12.29
CA SER A 24 -6.74 -22.57 12.67
C SER A 24 -7.49 -21.25 12.58
N VAL A 25 -8.31 -21.10 11.54
CA VAL A 25 -9.10 -19.89 11.29
C VAL A 25 -10.57 -20.27 11.05
N SER A 26 -11.45 -19.32 11.28
CA SER A 26 -12.90 -19.45 11.05
C SER A 26 -13.37 -18.29 10.21
N VAL A 27 -14.20 -18.58 9.21
CA VAL A 27 -14.79 -17.57 8.31
C VAL A 27 -16.29 -17.68 8.38
N ALA A 28 -16.92 -16.56 8.69
CA ALA A 28 -18.38 -16.42 8.80
C ALA A 28 -18.93 -15.56 7.65
N ASP A 29 -20.24 -15.63 7.50
CA ASP A 29 -20.99 -14.82 6.55
C ASP A 29 -20.85 -13.33 6.90
N GLY A 30 -20.42 -12.51 5.94
CA GLY A 30 -20.12 -11.09 6.10
C GLY A 30 -18.67 -10.75 6.40
N ASP A 31 -17.80 -11.74 6.62
CA ASP A 31 -16.37 -11.49 6.85
C ASP A 31 -15.69 -10.97 5.58
N ARG A 32 -14.91 -9.90 5.73
CA ARG A 32 -14.08 -9.32 4.68
C ARG A 32 -12.66 -9.23 5.18
N ILE A 33 -11.86 -10.19 4.76
CA ILE A 33 -10.55 -10.49 5.33
C ILE A 33 -9.45 -10.07 4.33
N GLY A 34 -8.61 -9.13 4.73
CA GLY A 34 -7.39 -8.77 4.02
C GLY A 34 -6.22 -9.64 4.49
N VAL A 35 -5.53 -10.30 3.57
CA VAL A 35 -4.37 -11.15 3.89
C VAL A 35 -3.10 -10.41 3.54
N LEU A 36 -2.28 -10.12 4.53
CA LEU A 36 -1.03 -9.36 4.43
C LEU A 36 0.17 -10.23 4.79
N GLY A 37 1.35 -9.74 4.45
CA GLY A 37 2.64 -10.35 4.81
C GLY A 37 3.68 -10.18 3.71
N PRO A 38 4.96 -10.43 4.01
CA PRO A 38 6.03 -10.27 3.05
C PRO A 38 5.90 -11.24 1.87
N ASN A 39 6.57 -10.89 0.76
CA ASN A 39 6.61 -11.76 -0.41
C ASN A 39 7.32 -13.09 -0.06
N GLY A 40 6.72 -14.21 -0.49
CA GLY A 40 7.20 -15.55 -0.16
C GLY A 40 6.79 -16.05 1.24
N ALA A 41 5.97 -15.33 2.00
CA ALA A 41 5.46 -15.79 3.30
C ALA A 41 4.46 -16.95 3.20
N GLY A 42 3.94 -17.24 2.01
CA GLY A 42 2.97 -18.31 1.79
C GLY A 42 1.52 -17.84 1.64
N LYS A 43 1.28 -16.55 1.33
CA LYS A 43 -0.07 -15.98 1.12
C LYS A 43 -0.85 -16.73 0.05
N THR A 44 -0.31 -16.84 -1.18
CA THR A 44 -0.92 -17.60 -2.28
C THR A 44 -1.14 -19.07 -1.91
N THR A 45 -0.15 -19.70 -1.26
CA THR A 45 -0.29 -21.08 -0.78
C THR A 45 -1.47 -21.24 0.19
N LEU A 46 -1.66 -20.29 1.08
CA LEU A 46 -2.81 -20.26 1.99
C LEU A 46 -4.12 -20.15 1.20
N LEU A 47 -4.20 -19.21 0.25
CA LEU A 47 -5.40 -19.02 -0.56
C LEU A 47 -5.73 -20.26 -1.39
N ASP A 48 -4.75 -20.86 -2.04
CA ASP A 48 -4.92 -22.10 -2.84
C ASP A 48 -5.47 -23.25 -1.98
N MET A 49 -4.99 -23.39 -0.72
CA MET A 49 -5.53 -24.37 0.22
C MET A 49 -6.98 -24.06 0.60
N LEU A 50 -7.28 -22.81 0.94
CA LEU A 50 -8.62 -22.38 1.34
C LEU A 50 -9.65 -22.49 0.18
N ALA A 51 -9.20 -22.25 -1.05
CA ALA A 51 -10.01 -22.42 -2.26
C ALA A 51 -10.16 -23.89 -2.71
N GLY A 52 -9.41 -24.82 -2.09
CA GLY A 52 -9.41 -26.23 -2.46
C GLY A 52 -8.61 -26.57 -3.72
N GLU A 53 -7.79 -25.65 -4.24
CA GLU A 53 -6.92 -25.88 -5.40
C GLU A 53 -5.62 -26.61 -5.03
N ARG A 54 -5.28 -26.60 -3.74
CA ARG A 54 -4.14 -27.32 -3.17
C ARG A 54 -4.58 -28.12 -1.94
N GLU A 55 -4.18 -29.38 -1.89
CA GLU A 55 -4.37 -30.21 -0.70
C GLU A 55 -3.51 -29.70 0.47
N VAL A 56 -4.02 -29.84 1.68
CA VAL A 56 -3.29 -29.50 2.91
C VAL A 56 -2.35 -30.66 3.26
N ASP A 57 -1.11 -30.35 3.65
CA ASP A 57 -0.13 -31.36 4.05
C ASP A 57 -0.39 -31.88 5.48
N SER A 58 -1.12 -31.12 6.29
CA SER A 58 -1.57 -31.49 7.64
C SER A 58 -2.86 -30.76 8.01
N GLY A 59 -3.61 -31.29 8.99
CA GLY A 59 -4.88 -30.74 9.44
C GLY A 59 -6.04 -30.99 8.47
N GLN A 60 -7.11 -30.22 8.60
CA GLN A 60 -8.29 -30.35 7.73
C GLN A 60 -9.04 -29.03 7.56
N ILE A 61 -9.72 -28.88 6.44
CA ILE A 61 -10.63 -27.77 6.16
C ILE A 61 -12.06 -28.30 6.25
N ILE A 62 -12.88 -27.65 7.07
CA ILE A 62 -14.26 -28.03 7.29
C ILE A 62 -15.14 -26.97 6.63
N VAL A 63 -15.85 -27.37 5.57
CA VAL A 63 -16.73 -26.49 4.80
C VAL A 63 -18.17 -26.89 5.09
N ARG A 64 -19.05 -25.91 5.31
CA ARG A 64 -20.49 -26.14 5.46
C ARG A 64 -21.05 -26.60 4.12
N ASP A 65 -21.96 -27.59 4.16
CA ASP A 65 -22.62 -28.11 2.97
C ASP A 65 -23.28 -26.99 2.14
N GLY A 66 -23.06 -27.04 0.82
CA GLY A 66 -23.63 -26.11 -0.15
C GLY A 66 -22.89 -24.77 -0.30
N VAL A 67 -21.79 -24.54 0.42
CA VAL A 67 -20.95 -23.33 0.24
C VAL A 67 -20.14 -23.44 -1.06
N THR A 68 -20.23 -22.39 -1.87
CA THR A 68 -19.56 -22.27 -3.15
C THR A 68 -18.41 -21.27 -3.10
N PHE A 69 -17.28 -21.59 -3.73
CA PHE A 69 -16.10 -20.76 -3.81
C PHE A 69 -15.87 -20.25 -5.22
N ALA A 70 -15.42 -19.00 -5.35
CA ALA A 70 -14.88 -18.48 -6.60
C ALA A 70 -13.48 -17.92 -6.31
N HIS A 71 -12.47 -18.44 -7.02
CA HIS A 71 -11.07 -18.12 -6.80
C HIS A 71 -10.45 -17.41 -8.00
N LEU A 72 -9.78 -16.30 -7.72
CA LEU A 72 -8.87 -15.60 -8.62
C LEU A 72 -7.45 -15.94 -8.21
N SER A 73 -6.82 -16.88 -8.91
CA SER A 73 -5.42 -17.27 -8.65
C SER A 73 -4.45 -16.21 -9.21
N GLN A 74 -3.20 -16.25 -8.73
CA GLN A 74 -2.15 -15.34 -9.23
C GLN A 74 -1.78 -15.63 -10.69
N ARG A 75 -1.98 -16.87 -11.17
CA ARG A 75 -1.64 -17.28 -12.55
C ARG A 75 -2.81 -17.03 -13.48
N ASP A 76 -2.55 -16.30 -14.56
CA ASP A 76 -3.55 -16.06 -15.60
C ASP A 76 -3.71 -17.30 -16.50
N VAL A 77 -4.95 -17.59 -16.85
CA VAL A 77 -5.26 -18.65 -17.83
C VAL A 77 -5.04 -18.06 -19.22
N ILE A 78 -4.06 -18.59 -19.93
CA ILE A 78 -3.82 -18.27 -21.35
C ILE A 78 -4.48 -19.36 -22.18
N SER A 79 -5.53 -19.02 -22.93
CA SER A 79 -6.25 -19.95 -23.77
C SER A 79 -6.56 -19.35 -25.15
N ALA A 80 -6.93 -20.20 -26.09
CA ALA A 80 -7.42 -19.75 -27.40
C ALA A 80 -8.90 -19.37 -27.39
N GLN A 81 -9.55 -19.43 -26.23
CA GLN A 81 -10.96 -19.08 -26.06
C GLN A 81 -11.18 -17.57 -26.15
N THR A 82 -12.39 -17.18 -26.53
CA THR A 82 -12.80 -15.77 -26.54
C THR A 82 -13.08 -15.27 -25.12
N VAL A 83 -12.96 -13.98 -24.91
CA VAL A 83 -13.27 -13.31 -23.64
C VAL A 83 -14.68 -13.70 -23.17
N GLN A 84 -15.68 -13.63 -24.06
CA GLN A 84 -17.05 -14.02 -23.73
C GLN A 84 -17.13 -15.45 -23.21
N SER A 85 -16.47 -16.41 -23.85
CA SER A 85 -16.52 -17.82 -23.45
C SER A 85 -15.81 -18.10 -22.12
N VAL A 86 -14.83 -17.27 -21.76
CA VAL A 86 -14.11 -17.36 -20.46
C VAL A 86 -14.95 -16.77 -19.34
N VAL A 87 -15.56 -15.60 -19.55
CA VAL A 87 -16.34 -14.90 -18.53
C VAL A 87 -17.70 -15.58 -18.31
N HIS A 88 -18.33 -16.04 -19.39
CA HIS A 88 -19.67 -16.63 -19.39
C HIS A 88 -19.70 -18.01 -20.06
N PRO A 89 -19.06 -19.03 -19.47
CA PRO A 89 -18.96 -20.36 -20.08
C PRO A 89 -20.35 -20.98 -20.31
N GLY A 90 -20.64 -21.29 -21.57
CA GLY A 90 -21.87 -21.95 -21.97
C GLY A 90 -23.13 -21.07 -21.97
N LEU A 91 -23.01 -19.77 -21.74
CA LEU A 91 -24.15 -18.83 -21.74
C LEU A 91 -24.23 -18.02 -23.05
N ALA A 92 -25.42 -17.86 -23.57
CA ALA A 92 -25.67 -16.96 -24.70
C ALA A 92 -25.72 -15.51 -24.25
N ALA A 93 -25.41 -14.57 -25.17
CA ALA A 93 -25.30 -13.15 -24.85
C ALA A 93 -26.58 -12.57 -24.17
N HIS A 94 -27.77 -13.00 -24.58
CA HIS A 94 -29.04 -12.53 -24.02
C HIS A 94 -29.28 -12.99 -22.57
N GLU A 95 -28.67 -14.11 -22.15
CA GLU A 95 -28.82 -14.66 -20.80
C GLU A 95 -28.09 -13.84 -19.76
N TRP A 96 -26.81 -13.48 -20.02
CA TRP A 96 -26.01 -12.71 -19.09
C TRP A 96 -26.22 -11.20 -19.22
N ALA A 97 -26.46 -10.66 -20.43
CA ALA A 97 -26.64 -9.23 -20.66
C ALA A 97 -27.91 -8.66 -20.03
N SER A 98 -28.92 -9.50 -19.72
CA SER A 98 -30.13 -9.09 -19.01
C SER A 98 -29.89 -8.83 -17.50
N VAL A 99 -28.79 -9.37 -16.92
CA VAL A 99 -28.51 -9.31 -15.48
C VAL A 99 -27.77 -8.01 -15.13
N PRO A 100 -28.35 -7.09 -14.31
CA PRO A 100 -27.73 -5.80 -14.01
C PRO A 100 -26.35 -5.91 -13.35
N ALA A 101 -26.17 -6.85 -12.43
CA ALA A 101 -24.90 -7.07 -11.75
C ALA A 101 -23.76 -7.48 -12.70
N ILE A 102 -24.08 -8.22 -13.78
CA ILE A 102 -23.08 -8.60 -14.79
C ILE A 102 -22.74 -7.41 -15.68
N ARG A 103 -23.74 -6.58 -16.04
CA ARG A 103 -23.47 -5.35 -16.79
C ARG A 103 -22.55 -4.40 -16.03
N ASP A 104 -22.77 -4.25 -14.72
CA ASP A 104 -21.87 -3.48 -13.85
C ASP A 104 -20.42 -4.01 -13.89
N VAL A 105 -20.24 -5.34 -13.84
CA VAL A 105 -18.90 -5.97 -13.98
C VAL A 105 -18.29 -5.68 -15.35
N HIS A 106 -19.07 -5.75 -16.44
CA HIS A 106 -18.58 -5.44 -17.78
C HIS A 106 -18.20 -3.96 -17.92
N GLU A 107 -19.03 -3.05 -17.41
CA GLU A 107 -18.73 -1.61 -17.45
C GLU A 107 -17.48 -1.26 -16.63
N GLY A 108 -17.31 -1.92 -15.47
CA GLY A 108 -16.17 -1.66 -14.57
C GLY A 108 -14.84 -2.24 -15.03
N LEU A 109 -14.85 -3.42 -15.67
CA LEU A 109 -13.61 -4.17 -15.97
C LEU A 109 -13.35 -4.40 -17.46
N LEU A 110 -14.38 -4.47 -18.30
CA LEU A 110 -14.25 -4.95 -19.69
C LEU A 110 -14.64 -3.90 -20.73
N ALA A 111 -14.91 -2.65 -20.34
CA ALA A 111 -15.43 -1.61 -21.23
C ALA A 111 -14.56 -1.33 -22.48
N ASP A 112 -13.24 -1.57 -22.39
CA ASP A 112 -12.25 -1.38 -23.45
C ASP A 112 -11.77 -2.70 -24.08
N ILE A 113 -12.41 -3.84 -23.74
CA ILE A 113 -12.02 -5.17 -24.21
C ILE A 113 -13.10 -5.72 -25.13
N ASP A 114 -12.70 -6.15 -26.32
CA ASP A 114 -13.61 -6.84 -27.23
C ASP A 114 -13.90 -8.25 -26.70
N LEU A 115 -15.18 -8.58 -26.54
CA LEU A 115 -15.61 -9.87 -26.02
C LEU A 115 -15.33 -11.03 -26.98
N GLU A 116 -15.20 -10.75 -28.28
CA GLU A 116 -14.84 -11.75 -29.29
C GLU A 116 -13.31 -11.92 -29.42
N ALA A 117 -12.50 -11.05 -28.82
CA ALA A 117 -11.06 -11.20 -28.82
C ALA A 117 -10.63 -12.48 -28.08
N LYS A 118 -9.53 -13.09 -28.51
CA LYS A 118 -8.97 -14.28 -27.84
C LYS A 118 -8.11 -13.88 -26.64
N MET A 119 -8.15 -14.67 -25.59
CA MET A 119 -7.32 -14.46 -24.40
C MET A 119 -5.82 -14.37 -24.71
N SER A 120 -5.34 -15.09 -25.74
CA SER A 120 -3.95 -15.05 -26.19
C SER A 120 -3.53 -13.70 -26.80
N GLU A 121 -4.47 -12.92 -27.32
CA GLU A 121 -4.22 -11.64 -27.99
C GLU A 121 -4.21 -10.46 -27.00
N LEU A 122 -4.70 -10.67 -25.79
CA LEU A 122 -4.79 -9.65 -24.76
C LEU A 122 -3.44 -9.38 -24.07
N SER A 123 -3.25 -8.15 -23.60
CA SER A 123 -2.17 -7.82 -22.68
C SER A 123 -2.33 -8.52 -21.32
N GLY A 124 -1.26 -8.62 -20.52
CA GLY A 124 -1.33 -9.20 -19.18
C GLY A 124 -2.40 -8.54 -18.30
N GLY A 125 -2.45 -7.21 -18.29
CA GLY A 125 -3.46 -6.47 -17.53
C GLY A 125 -4.89 -6.70 -18.01
N GLN A 126 -5.11 -6.81 -19.32
CA GLN A 126 -6.44 -7.14 -19.86
C GLN A 126 -6.85 -8.56 -19.49
N ARG A 127 -5.94 -9.54 -19.60
CA ARG A 127 -6.20 -10.92 -19.13
C ARG A 127 -6.59 -10.97 -17.67
N ARG A 128 -5.86 -10.21 -16.81
CA ARG A 128 -6.15 -10.14 -15.37
C ARG A 128 -7.56 -9.60 -15.11
N ARG A 129 -7.97 -8.54 -15.80
CA ARG A 129 -9.33 -7.97 -15.72
C ARG A 129 -10.41 -8.95 -16.17
N VAL A 130 -10.17 -9.70 -17.24
CA VAL A 130 -11.10 -10.76 -17.72
C VAL A 130 -11.23 -11.87 -16.69
N ASN A 131 -10.13 -12.35 -16.10
CA ASN A 131 -10.18 -13.38 -15.06
C ASN A 131 -10.91 -12.89 -13.80
N LEU A 132 -10.72 -11.64 -13.39
CA LEU A 132 -11.45 -11.02 -12.30
C LEU A 132 -12.97 -10.94 -12.62
N ALA A 133 -13.33 -10.50 -13.83
CA ALA A 133 -14.72 -10.45 -14.29
C ALA A 133 -15.38 -11.85 -14.26
N ARG A 134 -14.66 -12.90 -14.69
CA ARG A 134 -15.11 -14.30 -14.59
C ARG A 134 -15.45 -14.69 -13.15
N VAL A 135 -14.56 -14.38 -12.20
CA VAL A 135 -14.76 -14.73 -10.77
C VAL A 135 -15.92 -13.96 -10.17
N LEU A 136 -16.05 -12.66 -10.48
CA LEU A 136 -17.15 -11.83 -9.98
C LEU A 136 -18.52 -12.22 -10.58
N SER A 137 -18.54 -12.73 -11.82
CA SER A 137 -19.75 -13.18 -12.52
C SER A 137 -20.16 -14.62 -12.18
N ALA A 138 -19.31 -15.36 -11.47
CA ALA A 138 -19.56 -16.78 -11.16
C ALA A 138 -20.87 -16.99 -10.40
N GLY A 139 -21.77 -17.82 -10.97
CA GLY A 139 -23.06 -18.17 -10.38
C GLY A 139 -24.13 -17.06 -10.39
N VAL A 140 -23.79 -15.84 -10.81
CA VAL A 140 -24.71 -14.68 -10.75
C VAL A 140 -25.91 -14.86 -11.69
N VAL A 141 -25.71 -15.39 -12.91
CA VAL A 141 -26.80 -15.65 -13.88
C VAL A 141 -27.81 -16.68 -13.34
N GLN A 142 -27.32 -17.70 -12.63
CA GLN A 142 -28.14 -18.74 -12.03
C GLN A 142 -28.83 -18.29 -10.73
N GLY A 143 -28.60 -17.05 -10.27
CA GLY A 143 -29.15 -16.52 -9.03
C GLY A 143 -28.47 -17.02 -7.76
N HIS A 144 -27.35 -17.74 -7.90
CA HIS A 144 -26.55 -18.30 -6.82
C HIS A 144 -25.10 -17.81 -6.94
N PRO A 145 -24.81 -16.52 -6.65
CA PRO A 145 -23.44 -16.01 -6.66
C PRO A 145 -22.61 -16.76 -5.64
N ALA A 146 -21.33 -16.94 -5.94
CA ALA A 146 -20.40 -17.63 -5.03
C ALA A 146 -20.47 -17.03 -3.60
N ASP A 147 -20.54 -17.93 -2.59
CA ASP A 147 -20.64 -17.56 -1.18
C ASP A 147 -19.31 -17.04 -0.64
N VAL A 148 -18.18 -17.55 -1.14
CA VAL A 148 -16.84 -17.13 -0.73
C VAL A 148 -16.05 -16.70 -1.96
N LEU A 149 -15.60 -15.44 -1.94
CA LEU A 149 -14.65 -14.92 -2.91
C LEU A 149 -13.24 -14.99 -2.34
N VAL A 150 -12.34 -15.66 -3.05
CA VAL A 150 -10.91 -15.73 -2.73
C VAL A 150 -10.15 -15.02 -3.84
N LEU A 151 -9.55 -13.86 -3.55
CA LEU A 151 -8.93 -13.01 -4.55
C LEU A 151 -7.44 -12.82 -4.25
N ASP A 152 -6.56 -13.29 -5.14
CA ASP A 152 -5.12 -13.07 -5.03
C ASP A 152 -4.70 -11.91 -5.93
N GLU A 153 -4.29 -10.78 -5.34
CA GLU A 153 -3.87 -9.53 -5.99
C GLU A 153 -4.85 -9.01 -7.06
N PRO A 154 -6.15 -8.78 -6.73
CA PRO A 154 -7.15 -8.34 -7.71
C PRO A 154 -6.96 -6.89 -8.16
N THR A 155 -6.22 -6.09 -7.39
CA THR A 155 -5.96 -4.67 -7.69
C THR A 155 -4.80 -4.46 -8.66
N ASN A 156 -3.96 -5.48 -8.87
CA ASN A 156 -2.85 -5.39 -9.82
C ASN A 156 -3.35 -5.14 -11.24
N HIS A 157 -2.71 -4.21 -11.94
CA HIS A 157 -3.05 -3.74 -13.29
C HIS A 157 -4.39 -3.01 -13.41
N LEU A 158 -5.10 -2.76 -12.31
CA LEU A 158 -6.23 -1.82 -12.29
C LEU A 158 -5.71 -0.39 -12.12
N ASP A 159 -6.33 0.55 -12.79
CA ASP A 159 -6.13 1.96 -12.51
C ASP A 159 -6.98 2.40 -11.30
N VAL A 160 -6.79 3.64 -10.89
CA VAL A 160 -7.49 4.21 -9.72
C VAL A 160 -9.01 4.08 -9.85
N GLU A 161 -9.56 4.20 -11.08
CA GLU A 161 -10.99 4.03 -11.34
C GLU A 161 -11.43 2.58 -11.15
N GLY A 162 -10.66 1.65 -11.69
CA GLY A 162 -10.92 0.21 -11.56
C GLY A 162 -10.85 -0.27 -10.12
N VAL A 163 -9.86 0.20 -9.34
CA VAL A 163 -9.74 -0.12 -7.90
C VAL A 163 -10.92 0.45 -7.12
N SER A 164 -11.30 1.73 -7.40
CA SER A 164 -12.43 2.38 -6.75
C SER A 164 -13.75 1.68 -7.06
N TRP A 165 -13.96 1.31 -8.33
CA TRP A 165 -15.12 0.54 -8.75
C TRP A 165 -15.17 -0.84 -8.06
N LEU A 166 -14.04 -1.56 -8.03
CA LEU A 166 -13.97 -2.88 -7.41
C LEU A 166 -14.32 -2.82 -5.91
N ALA A 167 -13.78 -1.83 -5.19
CA ALA A 167 -14.10 -1.63 -3.78
C ALA A 167 -15.60 -1.36 -3.57
N LYS A 168 -16.21 -0.50 -4.40
CA LYS A 168 -17.65 -0.19 -4.37
C LYS A 168 -18.50 -1.42 -4.68
N HIS A 169 -18.13 -2.17 -5.73
CA HIS A 169 -18.82 -3.40 -6.13
C HIS A 169 -18.80 -4.47 -5.02
N LEU A 170 -17.63 -4.73 -4.42
CA LEU A 170 -17.50 -5.71 -3.33
C LEU A 170 -18.25 -5.28 -2.07
N ASN A 171 -18.21 -4.00 -1.70
CA ASN A 171 -18.96 -3.48 -0.58
C ASN A 171 -20.48 -3.60 -0.79
N GLN A 172 -20.97 -3.37 -2.00
CA GLN A 172 -22.39 -3.57 -2.33
C GLN A 172 -22.78 -5.05 -2.30
N ARG A 173 -21.93 -5.93 -2.84
CA ARG A 173 -22.17 -7.38 -2.88
C ARG A 173 -22.16 -8.02 -1.48
N MET A 174 -21.21 -7.61 -0.61
CA MET A 174 -20.99 -8.16 0.73
C MET A 174 -21.68 -7.33 1.83
N GLY A 175 -22.38 -6.25 1.46
CA GLY A 175 -23.11 -5.41 2.40
C GLY A 175 -24.39 -6.07 2.91
N PRO A 176 -25.00 -5.54 3.99
CA PRO A 176 -26.27 -6.04 4.50
C PRO A 176 -27.35 -5.88 3.42
N ARG A 177 -28.02 -6.97 3.05
CA ARG A 177 -29.17 -6.95 2.15
C ARG A 177 -30.38 -6.34 2.84
N ASP A 178 -31.06 -5.42 2.15
CA ASP A 178 -32.31 -4.73 2.45
C ASP A 178 -33.14 -5.33 3.59
N GLY A 179 -33.01 -4.77 4.80
CA GLY A 179 -33.89 -5.02 5.93
C GLY A 179 -33.86 -6.41 6.58
N SER A 180 -33.18 -7.41 6.00
CA SER A 180 -33.08 -8.75 6.57
C SER A 180 -31.89 -8.96 7.52
N GLY A 181 -30.95 -8.01 7.55
CA GLY A 181 -29.75 -8.09 8.41
C GLY A 181 -28.80 -9.25 8.09
N ARG A 182 -28.97 -9.91 6.94
CA ARG A 182 -28.09 -11.00 6.49
C ARG A 182 -27.10 -10.46 5.46
N ASN A 183 -25.84 -10.48 5.81
CA ASN A 183 -24.72 -10.32 4.87
C ASN A 183 -24.76 -11.50 3.90
N SER A 184 -24.24 -11.35 2.69
CA SER A 184 -24.23 -12.43 1.71
C SER A 184 -22.81 -12.78 1.31
N GLY A 185 -22.27 -13.82 1.95
CA GLY A 185 -20.98 -14.41 1.64
C GLY A 185 -19.79 -13.77 2.36
N ALA A 186 -18.60 -14.26 2.07
CA ALA A 186 -17.35 -13.79 2.64
C ALA A 186 -16.32 -13.45 1.56
N LEU A 187 -15.41 -12.55 1.88
CA LEU A 187 -14.27 -12.15 1.05
C LEU A 187 -12.96 -12.46 1.75
N ILE A 188 -12.06 -13.11 1.03
CA ILE A 188 -10.65 -13.23 1.43
C ILE A 188 -9.82 -12.65 0.29
N VAL A 189 -9.04 -11.62 0.56
CA VAL A 189 -8.28 -10.92 -0.46
C VAL A 189 -6.83 -10.74 -0.03
N VAL A 190 -5.89 -11.13 -0.89
CA VAL A 190 -4.48 -10.71 -0.81
C VAL A 190 -4.33 -9.49 -1.70
N THR A 191 -3.87 -8.39 -1.15
CA THR A 191 -3.49 -7.22 -1.93
C THR A 191 -2.49 -6.35 -1.15
N HIS A 192 -1.71 -5.58 -1.89
CA HIS A 192 -0.80 -4.59 -1.35
C HIS A 192 -1.37 -3.16 -1.45
N ASP A 193 -2.57 -3.00 -2.01
CA ASP A 193 -3.29 -1.73 -2.06
C ASP A 193 -3.93 -1.42 -0.70
N ARG A 194 -3.29 -0.52 0.03
CA ARG A 194 -3.67 -0.14 1.40
C ARG A 194 -5.02 0.57 1.45
N TRP A 195 -5.30 1.43 0.46
CA TRP A 195 -6.59 2.11 0.38
C TRP A 195 -7.73 1.12 0.17
N PHE A 196 -7.53 0.13 -0.71
CA PHE A 196 -8.51 -0.92 -0.94
C PHE A 196 -8.77 -1.75 0.32
N LEU A 197 -7.72 -2.09 1.07
CA LEU A 197 -7.84 -2.80 2.35
C LEU A 197 -8.67 -2.01 3.37
N ASP A 198 -8.42 -0.70 3.50
CA ASP A 198 -9.20 0.16 4.39
C ASP A 198 -10.65 0.32 3.93
N ALA A 199 -10.89 0.41 2.63
CA ALA A 199 -12.22 0.61 2.07
C ALA A 199 -13.11 -0.65 2.13
N VAL A 200 -12.51 -1.85 2.09
CA VAL A 200 -13.25 -3.11 1.93
C VAL A 200 -13.15 -4.03 3.13
N CYS A 201 -11.96 -4.19 3.74
CA CYS A 201 -11.73 -5.22 4.74
C CYS A 201 -12.17 -4.80 6.14
N THR A 202 -12.71 -5.77 6.89
CA THR A 202 -13.10 -5.63 8.30
C THR A 202 -12.17 -6.36 9.25
N HIS A 203 -11.35 -7.27 8.71
CA HIS A 203 -10.35 -8.05 9.43
C HIS A 203 -9.07 -8.14 8.61
N VAL A 204 -7.94 -8.27 9.28
CA VAL A 204 -6.64 -8.49 8.64
C VAL A 204 -6.00 -9.75 9.19
N TRP A 205 -5.53 -10.61 8.29
CA TRP A 205 -4.69 -11.76 8.61
C TRP A 205 -3.26 -11.47 8.16
N GLU A 206 -2.34 -11.35 9.10
CA GLU A 206 -0.91 -11.21 8.82
C GLU A 206 -0.27 -12.59 8.74
N VAL A 207 0.24 -12.96 7.57
CA VAL A 207 1.03 -14.17 7.37
C VAL A 207 2.48 -13.87 7.75
N VAL A 208 2.88 -14.33 8.94
CA VAL A 208 4.25 -14.20 9.42
C VAL A 208 5.08 -15.34 8.82
N PRO A 209 6.15 -15.03 8.08
CA PRO A 209 6.95 -16.07 7.42
C PRO A 209 7.66 -16.98 8.42
N GLY A 210 7.82 -18.24 8.04
CA GLY A 210 8.65 -19.17 8.80
C GLY A 210 10.14 -18.84 8.68
N ILE A 211 10.89 -19.20 9.72
CA ILE A 211 12.33 -18.95 9.81
C ILE A 211 13.06 -20.29 9.83
N ASP A 212 14.07 -20.39 8.98
CA ASP A 212 15.04 -21.49 9.03
C ASP A 212 16.34 -20.95 9.64
N PRO A 213 16.59 -21.22 10.94
CA PRO A 213 17.79 -20.71 11.61
C PRO A 213 19.08 -21.42 11.15
N GLY A 214 18.97 -22.46 10.32
CA GLY A 214 20.10 -23.24 9.84
C GLY A 214 20.75 -24.14 10.90
N GLY A 215 21.62 -25.08 10.45
CA GLY A 215 22.29 -26.03 11.32
C GLY A 215 21.34 -27.06 11.94
N SER A 216 21.53 -27.42 13.21
CA SER A 216 20.71 -28.40 13.94
C SER A 216 19.50 -27.79 14.65
N ARG A 217 19.21 -26.49 14.49
CA ARG A 217 18.06 -25.84 15.12
C ARG A 217 16.77 -26.20 14.38
N PRO A 218 15.64 -26.41 15.09
CA PRO A 218 14.37 -26.71 14.43
C PRO A 218 13.88 -25.50 13.62
N GLN A 219 13.28 -25.77 12.47
CA GLN A 219 12.60 -24.74 11.67
C GLN A 219 11.40 -24.21 12.44
N ILE A 220 11.22 -22.90 12.41
CA ILE A 220 10.02 -22.21 12.91
C ILE A 220 9.09 -22.04 11.71
N PRO A 221 7.93 -22.71 11.66
CA PRO A 221 7.01 -22.57 10.53
C PRO A 221 6.34 -21.19 10.54
N GLY A 222 5.83 -20.77 9.37
CA GLY A 222 5.00 -19.60 9.27
C GLY A 222 3.66 -19.78 9.99
N ARG A 223 3.11 -18.69 10.47
CA ARG A 223 1.83 -18.64 11.19
C ARG A 223 0.97 -17.47 10.73
N ILE A 224 -0.28 -17.45 11.15
CA ILE A 224 -1.21 -16.33 10.92
C ILE A 224 -1.44 -15.59 12.25
N GLU A 225 -1.36 -14.26 12.18
CA GLU A 225 -1.79 -13.37 13.25
C GLU A 225 -3.03 -12.60 12.77
N MET A 226 -4.09 -12.62 13.59
CA MET A 226 -5.39 -12.04 13.24
C MET A 226 -5.55 -10.69 13.95
N TYR A 227 -6.08 -9.70 13.21
CA TYR A 227 -6.39 -8.37 13.71
C TYR A 227 -7.81 -7.99 13.32
N GLU A 228 -8.54 -7.38 14.22
CA GLU A 228 -9.84 -6.79 13.98
C GLU A 228 -9.68 -5.35 13.47
N GLY A 229 -10.53 -4.96 12.52
CA GLY A 229 -10.52 -3.63 11.94
C GLY A 229 -9.88 -3.56 10.54
N SER A 230 -9.76 -2.33 10.03
CA SER A 230 -9.17 -2.02 8.73
C SER A 230 -7.63 -2.05 8.76
N TYR A 231 -7.02 -1.73 7.61
CA TYR A 231 -5.56 -1.63 7.50
C TYR A 231 -4.96 -0.60 8.48
N ALA A 232 -5.63 0.55 8.68
CA ALA A 232 -5.18 1.56 9.65
C ALA A 232 -5.14 1.01 11.09
N ALA A 233 -6.18 0.28 11.50
CA ALA A 233 -6.23 -0.37 12.81
C ALA A 233 -5.11 -1.44 12.97
N TYR A 234 -4.86 -2.22 11.90
CA TYR A 234 -3.77 -3.18 11.85
C TYR A 234 -2.40 -2.53 12.08
N ILE A 235 -2.09 -1.40 11.41
CA ILE A 235 -0.81 -0.69 11.57
C ILE A 235 -0.60 -0.25 13.02
N LEU A 236 -1.63 0.31 13.67
CA LEU A 236 -1.55 0.72 15.08
C LEU A 236 -1.33 -0.48 16.00
N ALA A 237 -2.10 -1.56 15.82
CA ALA A 237 -1.97 -2.78 16.63
C ALA A 237 -0.59 -3.44 16.44
N ARG A 238 -0.08 -3.46 15.20
CA ARG A 238 1.25 -3.99 14.87
C ARG A 238 2.37 -3.16 15.53
N ALA A 239 2.27 -1.83 15.49
CA ALA A 239 3.23 -0.92 16.13
C ALA A 239 3.26 -1.12 17.65
N GLU A 240 2.08 -1.22 18.29
CA GLU A 240 2.00 -1.46 19.74
C GLU A 240 2.56 -2.84 20.11
N ARG A 241 2.24 -3.89 19.35
CA ARG A 241 2.82 -5.23 19.55
C ARG A 241 4.34 -5.22 19.37
N ALA A 242 4.86 -4.48 18.38
CA ALA A 242 6.29 -4.32 18.18
C ALA A 242 6.96 -3.66 19.39
N ARG A 243 6.33 -2.61 19.95
CA ARG A 243 6.80 -1.93 21.17
C ARG A 243 6.83 -2.86 22.38
N GLN A 244 5.76 -3.62 22.60
CA GLN A 244 5.67 -4.57 23.70
C GLN A 244 6.73 -5.68 23.58
N ASN A 245 6.94 -6.21 22.37
CA ASN A 245 7.97 -7.20 22.13
C ASN A 245 9.39 -6.65 22.35
N ALA A 246 9.66 -5.40 21.96
CA ALA A 246 10.94 -4.75 22.21
C ALA A 246 11.21 -4.57 23.72
N LEU A 247 10.20 -4.18 24.49
CA LEU A 247 10.29 -4.09 25.95
C LEU A 247 10.50 -5.46 26.62
N ALA A 248 9.80 -6.50 26.14
CA ALA A 248 9.97 -7.88 26.62
C ALA A 248 11.39 -8.38 26.33
N GLU A 249 11.90 -8.12 25.11
CA GLU A 249 13.26 -8.49 24.73
C GLU A 249 14.32 -7.74 25.56
N GLN A 250 14.15 -6.46 25.81
CA GLN A 250 15.03 -5.70 26.67
C GLN A 250 15.06 -6.27 28.11
N LYS A 251 13.89 -6.65 28.65
CA LYS A 251 13.80 -7.34 29.94
C LYS A 251 14.52 -8.69 29.90
N ARG A 252 14.32 -9.49 28.85
CA ARG A 252 14.99 -10.78 28.65
C ARG A 252 16.51 -10.62 28.60
N GLN A 253 17.03 -9.66 27.81
CA GLN A 253 18.47 -9.39 27.70
C GLN A 253 19.07 -8.92 29.04
N ASN A 254 18.35 -8.09 29.78
CA ASN A 254 18.79 -7.66 31.11
C ASN A 254 18.87 -8.83 32.10
N LEU A 255 17.89 -9.75 32.05
CA LEU A 255 17.90 -10.96 32.84
C LEU A 255 19.05 -11.88 32.44
N LEU A 256 19.23 -12.11 31.14
CA LEU A 256 20.34 -12.91 30.60
C LEU A 256 21.70 -12.35 31.01
N ARG A 257 21.91 -11.03 30.93
CA ARG A 257 23.14 -10.38 31.40
C ARG A 257 23.40 -10.63 32.89
N LYS A 258 22.35 -10.56 33.73
CA LYS A 258 22.45 -10.85 35.16
C LYS A 258 22.82 -12.31 35.43
N GLU A 259 22.20 -13.26 34.74
CA GLU A 259 22.48 -14.68 34.89
C GLU A 259 23.88 -15.04 34.35
N LEU A 260 24.30 -14.49 33.19
CA LEU A 260 25.64 -14.68 32.64
C LEU A 260 26.72 -14.08 33.58
N ALA A 261 26.47 -12.89 34.14
CA ALA A 261 27.39 -12.26 35.10
C ALA A 261 27.51 -13.09 36.37
N TRP A 262 26.41 -13.71 36.84
CA TRP A 262 26.42 -14.62 37.96
C TRP A 262 27.14 -15.94 37.62
N LEU A 263 26.94 -16.52 36.44
CA LEU A 263 27.64 -17.71 35.96
C LEU A 263 29.17 -17.50 35.83
N ARG A 264 29.59 -16.29 35.42
CA ARG A 264 31.02 -15.92 35.31
C ARG A 264 31.70 -15.70 36.67
N ARG A 265 30.96 -15.24 37.72
CA ARG A 265 31.45 -15.19 39.09
C ARG A 265 31.55 -16.61 39.60
N GLY A 266 32.75 -17.16 39.78
CA GLY A 266 32.97 -18.54 40.26
C GLY A 266 32.06 -18.92 41.43
N ALA A 267 31.75 -20.23 41.55
CA ALA A 267 31.01 -20.72 42.71
C ALA A 267 31.81 -20.47 44.00
N PRO A 268 31.19 -20.02 45.09
CA PRO A 268 31.86 -20.02 46.42
C PRO A 268 32.37 -21.42 46.72
N ALA A 269 33.53 -21.52 47.38
CA ALA A 269 34.42 -22.70 47.51
C ALA A 269 33.76 -24.00 48.06
N ARG A 270 32.44 -24.08 48.28
CA ARG A 270 31.75 -25.25 48.85
C ARG A 270 30.36 -25.56 48.25
N THR A 271 29.90 -24.88 47.19
CA THR A 271 28.56 -25.13 46.61
C THR A 271 28.63 -25.26 45.09
N SER A 272 28.05 -26.36 44.55
CA SER A 272 27.83 -26.49 43.08
C SER A 272 26.81 -25.47 42.63
N LYS A 273 26.99 -24.91 41.41
CA LYS A 273 26.02 -23.99 40.81
C LYS A 273 24.68 -24.71 40.66
N PRO A 274 23.54 -24.13 41.10
CA PRO A 274 22.24 -24.77 40.96
C PRO A 274 21.89 -25.04 39.50
N ARG A 275 21.54 -26.29 39.18
CA ARG A 275 21.25 -26.75 37.82
C ARG A 275 20.11 -25.93 37.15
N PHE A 276 19.06 -25.62 37.91
CA PHE A 276 17.92 -24.86 37.43
C PHE A 276 18.29 -23.46 36.88
N ARG A 277 19.35 -22.81 37.41
CA ARG A 277 19.81 -21.50 36.89
C ARG A 277 20.64 -21.62 35.63
N ILE A 278 21.33 -22.71 35.43
CA ILE A 278 22.04 -23.01 34.19
C ILE A 278 21.00 -23.29 33.08
N GLU A 279 20.02 -24.14 33.39
CA GLU A 279 18.90 -24.46 32.50
C GLU A 279 18.08 -23.22 32.11
N ALA A 280 17.77 -22.32 33.09
CA ALA A 280 17.09 -21.06 32.81
C ALA A 280 17.92 -20.09 31.93
N ALA A 281 19.23 -20.04 32.10
CA ALA A 281 20.10 -19.23 31.22
C ALA A 281 20.19 -19.84 29.80
N GLU A 282 20.25 -21.16 29.67
CA GLU A 282 20.23 -21.88 28.40
C GLU A 282 18.89 -21.67 27.68
N GLU A 283 17.76 -21.73 28.39
CA GLU A 283 16.43 -21.45 27.84
C GLU A 283 16.32 -20.00 27.33
N LEU A 284 16.87 -19.01 28.05
CA LEU A 284 16.93 -17.63 27.61
C LEU A 284 17.80 -17.43 26.36
N ILE A 285 18.82 -18.24 26.14
CA ILE A 285 19.68 -18.19 24.95
C ILE A 285 18.96 -18.84 23.76
N VAL A 286 18.28 -19.98 23.98
CA VAL A 286 17.55 -20.70 22.92
C VAL A 286 16.36 -19.90 22.38
N ASN A 287 15.69 -19.17 23.26
CA ASN A 287 14.51 -18.34 22.93
C ASN A 287 14.89 -16.93 22.44
N GLU A 288 16.05 -16.74 21.81
CA GLU A 288 16.42 -15.47 21.18
C GLU A 288 15.52 -15.20 19.97
N PRO A 289 14.75 -14.09 19.96
CA PRO A 289 13.94 -13.76 18.81
C PRO A 289 14.84 -13.47 17.60
N PRO A 290 14.36 -13.79 16.39
CA PRO A 290 15.14 -13.50 15.17
C PRO A 290 15.38 -11.99 15.03
N PRO A 291 16.55 -11.61 14.47
CA PRO A 291 16.84 -10.21 14.19
C PRO A 291 15.77 -9.64 13.24
N ARG A 292 15.22 -8.47 13.58
CA ARG A 292 14.33 -7.73 12.70
C ARG A 292 15.15 -6.88 11.74
N ASP A 293 14.78 -6.89 10.47
CA ASP A 293 15.30 -5.96 9.48
C ASP A 293 14.66 -4.57 9.73
N GLU A 294 15.32 -3.72 10.51
CA GLU A 294 14.93 -2.31 10.65
C GLU A 294 15.57 -1.51 9.53
N VAL A 295 14.73 -0.84 8.73
CA VAL A 295 15.19 0.10 7.70
C VAL A 295 15.53 1.42 8.38
N GLU A 296 16.79 1.79 8.43
CA GLU A 296 17.24 3.05 9.01
C GLU A 296 17.08 4.19 7.99
N LEU A 297 16.34 5.25 8.37
CA LEU A 297 16.12 6.46 7.56
C LEU A 297 17.45 7.15 7.18
N VAL A 298 17.59 7.42 5.89
CA VAL A 298 18.84 7.88 5.30
C VAL A 298 18.60 9.19 4.55
N ARG A 299 19.19 10.31 5.01
CA ARG A 299 19.24 11.56 4.24
C ARG A 299 20.35 11.48 3.21
N MET A 300 19.99 11.48 1.93
CA MET A 300 20.95 11.43 0.82
C MET A 300 21.40 12.84 0.41
N ALA A 301 22.69 12.98 0.13
CA ALA A 301 23.22 14.17 -0.52
C ALA A 301 22.91 14.08 -2.02
N THR A 302 22.34 15.13 -2.59
CA THR A 302 22.11 15.23 -4.03
C THR A 302 22.92 16.36 -4.64
N ALA A 303 23.28 16.22 -5.92
CA ALA A 303 23.91 17.29 -6.66
C ALA A 303 23.00 18.54 -6.70
N ARG A 304 23.57 19.73 -6.49
CA ARG A 304 22.84 21.00 -6.44
C ARG A 304 22.05 21.24 -7.73
N LEU A 305 20.74 21.41 -7.64
CA LEU A 305 19.85 21.80 -8.74
C LEU A 305 20.01 23.31 -9.04
N GLY A 306 20.05 23.67 -10.32
CA GLY A 306 19.90 25.04 -10.78
C GLY A 306 18.45 25.53 -10.65
N LYS A 307 18.19 26.80 -11.00
CA LYS A 307 16.83 27.38 -11.00
C LYS A 307 15.88 26.73 -12.03
N GLN A 308 16.42 26.18 -13.13
CA GLN A 308 15.67 25.51 -14.18
C GLN A 308 15.92 24.01 -14.06
N VAL A 309 14.85 23.22 -13.97
CA VAL A 309 14.90 21.76 -13.93
C VAL A 309 14.46 21.22 -15.29
N ILE A 310 13.15 21.11 -15.55
CA ILE A 310 12.61 20.66 -16.84
C ILE A 310 11.40 21.52 -17.17
N ASP A 311 11.41 22.17 -18.35
CA ASP A 311 10.28 22.95 -18.86
C ASP A 311 9.75 22.28 -20.13
N LEU A 312 8.45 21.98 -20.16
CA LEU A 312 7.67 21.62 -21.34
C LEU A 312 7.03 22.89 -21.88
N GLU A 313 7.27 23.25 -23.13
CA GLU A 313 6.74 24.46 -23.77
C GLU A 313 5.97 24.09 -25.03
N GLY A 314 4.62 24.12 -24.96
CA GLY A 314 3.73 23.85 -26.08
C GLY A 314 3.92 22.45 -26.69
N VAL A 315 4.16 21.44 -25.87
CA VAL A 315 4.52 20.08 -26.29
C VAL A 315 3.30 19.36 -26.82
N SER A 316 3.40 18.87 -28.08
CA SER A 316 2.43 17.94 -28.65
C SER A 316 3.13 16.67 -29.12
N LEU A 317 2.47 15.53 -28.92
CA LEU A 317 2.99 14.21 -29.26
C LEU A 317 1.86 13.27 -29.68
N ALA A 318 2.05 12.55 -30.77
CA ALA A 318 1.13 11.51 -31.23
C ALA A 318 1.89 10.27 -31.70
N PHE A 319 1.27 9.11 -31.62
CA PHE A 319 1.79 7.85 -32.13
C PHE A 319 0.89 7.29 -33.23
N GLY A 320 1.47 6.49 -34.13
CA GLY A 320 0.80 5.91 -35.30
C GLY A 320 0.90 6.77 -36.54
N GLU A 321 0.53 6.22 -37.70
CA GLU A 321 0.52 6.88 -39.00
C GLU A 321 -0.89 6.86 -39.58
N GLY A 322 -1.23 7.89 -40.37
CA GLY A 322 -2.51 7.98 -41.08
C GLY A 322 -3.73 8.03 -40.17
N ASP A 323 -4.74 7.21 -40.43
CA ASP A 323 -6.00 7.16 -39.70
C ASP A 323 -5.87 6.54 -38.29
N GLU A 324 -4.76 5.87 -37.99
CA GLU A 324 -4.44 5.30 -36.67
C GLU A 324 -3.65 6.27 -35.77
N LYS A 325 -3.47 7.51 -36.20
CA LYS A 325 -2.74 8.53 -35.47
C LYS A 325 -3.48 8.87 -34.15
N ARG A 326 -2.90 8.49 -33.03
CA ARG A 326 -3.43 8.78 -31.68
C ARG A 326 -2.66 9.90 -31.03
N THR A 327 -3.29 11.03 -30.79
CA THR A 327 -2.72 12.16 -30.04
C THR A 327 -2.67 11.80 -28.56
N ILE A 328 -1.49 11.91 -27.97
CA ILE A 328 -1.24 11.66 -26.53
C ILE A 328 -1.18 12.98 -25.77
N PHE A 329 -0.51 13.99 -26.34
CA PHE A 329 -0.42 15.35 -25.78
C PHE A 329 -0.73 16.38 -26.83
N GLU A 330 -1.42 17.46 -26.42
CA GLU A 330 -1.78 18.58 -27.28
C GLU A 330 -1.49 19.90 -26.54
N ASP A 331 -0.49 20.64 -27.02
CA ASP A 331 -0.08 21.95 -26.50
C ASP A 331 0.16 21.98 -24.99
N VAL A 332 0.85 20.96 -24.46
CA VAL A 332 1.12 20.85 -23.02
C VAL A 332 2.26 21.77 -22.63
N THR A 333 1.99 22.68 -21.71
CA THR A 333 3.00 23.55 -21.08
C THR A 333 3.03 23.30 -19.59
N TYR A 334 4.20 22.91 -19.08
CA TYR A 334 4.43 22.64 -17.65
C TYR A 334 5.87 22.93 -17.29
N ARG A 335 6.09 23.52 -16.11
CA ARG A 335 7.41 23.82 -15.59
C ARG A 335 7.66 23.08 -14.28
N LEU A 336 8.60 22.14 -14.30
CA LEU A 336 9.03 21.40 -13.14
C LEU A 336 10.07 22.20 -12.36
N ALA A 337 9.77 22.54 -11.10
CA ALA A 337 10.60 23.37 -10.25
C ALA A 337 11.64 22.54 -9.45
N PRO A 338 12.70 23.17 -8.91
CA PRO A 338 13.63 22.50 -7.99
C PRO A 338 12.94 22.05 -6.70
N ALA A 339 13.25 20.83 -6.26
CA ALA A 339 12.66 20.17 -5.09
C ALA A 339 11.13 20.02 -5.12
N GLU A 340 10.52 20.16 -6.29
CA GLU A 340 9.10 19.93 -6.49
C GLU A 340 8.78 18.43 -6.45
N ARG A 341 7.66 18.07 -5.84
CA ARG A 341 7.18 16.69 -5.68
C ARG A 341 5.81 16.55 -6.33
N VAL A 342 5.77 15.88 -7.48
CA VAL A 342 4.58 15.82 -8.33
C VAL A 342 4.07 14.40 -8.45
N GLY A 343 2.79 14.19 -8.13
CA GLY A 343 2.06 12.97 -8.42
C GLY A 343 1.36 13.05 -9.77
N ILE A 344 1.35 11.98 -10.54
CA ILE A 344 0.63 11.89 -11.81
C ILE A 344 -0.39 10.77 -11.73
N VAL A 345 -1.66 11.09 -11.92
CA VAL A 345 -2.77 10.15 -11.96
C VAL A 345 -3.46 10.17 -13.32
N GLY A 346 -4.11 9.07 -13.67
CA GLY A 346 -4.87 8.96 -14.92
C GLY A 346 -5.15 7.52 -15.29
N VAL A 347 -6.10 7.33 -16.20
CA VAL A 347 -6.47 6.00 -16.72
C VAL A 347 -5.29 5.32 -17.42
N ASN A 348 -5.36 4.01 -17.51
CA ASN A 348 -4.40 3.24 -18.30
C ASN A 348 -4.45 3.68 -19.77
N GLY A 349 -3.26 3.91 -20.35
CA GLY A 349 -3.13 4.42 -21.72
C GLY A 349 -3.35 5.93 -21.89
N ALA A 350 -3.51 6.72 -20.81
CA ALA A 350 -3.62 8.19 -20.88
C ALA A 350 -2.29 8.91 -21.22
N GLY A 351 -1.17 8.19 -21.29
CA GLY A 351 0.13 8.76 -21.61
C GLY A 351 1.05 9.03 -20.42
N LYS A 352 0.77 8.45 -19.23
CA LYS A 352 1.59 8.62 -18.02
C LYS A 352 3.06 8.27 -18.24
N THR A 353 3.35 7.07 -18.70
CA THR A 353 4.72 6.61 -19.04
C THR A 353 5.34 7.46 -20.15
N THR A 354 4.53 7.88 -21.13
CA THR A 354 4.99 8.76 -22.21
C THR A 354 5.43 10.13 -21.69
N LEU A 355 4.72 10.68 -20.69
CA LEU A 355 5.12 11.92 -20.03
C LEU A 355 6.48 11.77 -19.33
N LEU A 356 6.69 10.66 -18.61
CA LEU A 356 7.99 10.38 -17.99
C LEU A 356 9.11 10.25 -19.04
N ARG A 357 8.86 9.59 -20.17
CA ARG A 357 9.82 9.48 -21.27
C ARG A 357 10.14 10.82 -21.95
N LEU A 358 9.17 11.73 -22.05
CA LEU A 358 9.41 13.11 -22.48
C LEU A 358 10.30 13.87 -21.48
N LEU A 359 10.02 13.72 -20.18
CA LEU A 359 10.81 14.35 -19.10
C LEU A 359 12.23 13.79 -19.03
N SER A 360 12.42 12.47 -19.20
CA SER A 360 13.74 11.83 -19.23
C SER A 360 14.53 12.15 -20.50
N GLY A 361 13.85 12.41 -21.60
CA GLY A 361 14.44 12.68 -22.90
C GLY A 361 14.63 11.47 -23.79
N GLU A 362 13.96 10.39 -23.46
CA GLU A 362 13.91 9.17 -24.27
C GLU A 362 13.03 9.35 -25.51
N VAL A 363 12.05 10.27 -25.44
CA VAL A 363 11.15 10.63 -26.54
C VAL A 363 11.22 12.12 -26.78
N GLU A 364 11.29 12.52 -28.05
CA GLU A 364 11.19 13.90 -28.49
C GLU A 364 9.75 14.25 -28.89
N PRO A 365 9.26 15.47 -28.62
CA PRO A 365 7.92 15.89 -29.03
C PRO A 365 7.84 16.15 -30.54
N ASP A 366 6.64 15.93 -31.13
CA ASP A 366 6.38 16.26 -32.55
C ASP A 366 6.38 17.80 -32.76
N SER A 367 5.91 18.56 -31.79
CA SER A 367 5.97 20.01 -31.75
C SER A 367 6.18 20.56 -30.36
N GLY A 368 6.57 21.83 -30.25
CA GLY A 368 7.00 22.40 -28.98
C GLY A 368 8.45 22.05 -28.64
N ARG A 369 8.82 22.15 -27.38
CA ARG A 369 10.18 21.81 -26.94
C ARG A 369 10.24 21.44 -25.46
N VAL A 370 11.23 20.60 -25.14
CA VAL A 370 11.59 20.22 -23.77
C VAL A 370 12.94 20.85 -23.42
N LYS A 371 12.96 21.76 -22.47
CA LYS A 371 14.18 22.40 -21.98
C LYS A 371 14.62 21.75 -20.67
N ARG A 372 15.87 21.29 -20.58
CA ARG A 372 16.46 20.71 -19.37
C ARG A 372 17.59 21.60 -18.87
N GLY A 373 17.66 21.78 -17.56
CA GLY A 373 18.75 22.51 -16.92
C GLY A 373 20.08 21.78 -17.07
N LYS A 374 21.18 22.53 -17.21
CA LYS A 374 22.53 21.97 -17.44
C LYS A 374 23.03 21.07 -16.30
N THR A 375 22.53 21.25 -15.08
CA THR A 375 22.94 20.49 -13.89
C THR A 375 22.00 19.33 -13.58
N VAL A 376 20.99 19.11 -14.39
CA VAL A 376 19.97 18.09 -14.17
C VAL A 376 20.53 16.70 -14.45
N LYS A 377 20.44 15.83 -13.43
CA LYS A 377 20.74 14.39 -13.52
C LYS A 377 19.43 13.63 -13.30
N VAL A 378 18.75 13.29 -14.38
CA VAL A 378 17.52 12.50 -14.33
C VAL A 378 17.86 11.03 -14.20
N ARG A 379 17.11 10.34 -13.33
CA ARG A 379 17.06 8.87 -13.29
C ARG A 379 15.61 8.43 -13.24
N THR A 380 15.30 7.41 -14.04
CA THR A 380 13.96 6.85 -14.14
C THR A 380 13.96 5.45 -13.53
N LEU A 381 13.01 5.18 -12.66
CA LEU A 381 12.65 3.83 -12.25
C LEU A 381 11.51 3.37 -13.16
N SER A 382 11.84 2.58 -14.18
CA SER A 382 10.87 2.04 -15.12
C SER A 382 10.03 0.93 -14.49
N GLN A 383 8.87 0.66 -15.05
CA GLN A 383 8.02 -0.45 -14.60
C GLN A 383 8.74 -1.81 -14.76
N ASP A 384 9.54 -1.95 -15.81
CA ASP A 384 10.28 -3.17 -16.11
C ASP A 384 11.62 -3.24 -15.36
N THR A 385 12.02 -4.48 -14.97
CA THR A 385 13.30 -4.74 -14.30
C THR A 385 14.40 -5.23 -15.27
N HIS A 386 14.21 -5.07 -16.58
CA HIS A 386 15.16 -5.55 -17.60
C HIS A 386 16.57 -4.99 -17.48
N GLU A 387 16.74 -3.81 -16.88
CA GLU A 387 18.06 -3.25 -16.57
C GLU A 387 18.92 -4.17 -15.69
N LEU A 388 18.28 -5.00 -14.85
CA LEU A 388 18.97 -5.94 -13.98
C LEU A 388 19.38 -7.23 -14.71
N ASP A 389 18.84 -7.51 -15.88
CA ASP A 389 19.19 -8.73 -16.64
C ASP A 389 20.65 -8.66 -17.14
N ALA A 390 21.14 -7.46 -17.42
CA ALA A 390 22.55 -7.23 -17.75
C ALA A 390 23.52 -7.61 -16.61
N VAL A 391 23.05 -7.53 -15.35
CA VAL A 391 23.82 -7.85 -14.14
C VAL A 391 23.31 -9.09 -13.42
N ALA A 392 22.47 -9.90 -14.07
CA ALA A 392 21.83 -11.09 -13.48
C ALA A 392 22.85 -12.09 -12.87
N HIS A 393 24.02 -12.19 -13.45
CA HIS A 393 25.13 -13.06 -13.00
C HIS A 393 25.92 -12.47 -11.81
N ARG A 394 25.77 -11.18 -11.49
CA ARG A 394 26.42 -10.51 -10.38
C ARG A 394 25.69 -10.80 -9.06
N ARG A 395 26.42 -10.69 -7.95
CA ARG A 395 25.79 -10.68 -6.63
C ARG A 395 25.14 -9.32 -6.37
N VAL A 396 24.10 -9.28 -5.53
CA VAL A 396 23.36 -8.06 -5.21
C VAL A 396 24.32 -6.91 -4.80
N VAL A 397 25.25 -7.17 -3.87
CA VAL A 397 26.21 -6.17 -3.40
C VAL A 397 27.15 -5.70 -4.53
N GLU A 398 27.57 -6.60 -5.41
CA GLU A 398 28.44 -6.27 -6.55
C GLU A 398 27.67 -5.42 -7.58
N ALA A 399 26.42 -5.77 -7.86
CA ALA A 399 25.57 -5.02 -8.76
C ALA A 399 25.30 -3.57 -8.28
N VAL A 400 25.31 -3.32 -6.98
CA VAL A 400 25.24 -1.97 -6.41
C VAL A 400 26.61 -1.27 -6.50
N ALA A 401 27.69 -1.96 -6.14
CA ALA A 401 29.05 -1.42 -6.18
C ALA A 401 29.52 -1.05 -7.61
N ASP A 402 28.96 -1.70 -8.66
CA ASP A 402 29.20 -1.33 -10.07
C ASP A 402 28.71 0.10 -10.40
N VAL A 403 27.71 0.62 -9.68
CA VAL A 403 27.22 2.00 -9.86
C VAL A 403 28.09 2.99 -9.09
N ALA A 404 28.33 2.72 -7.80
CA ALA A 404 29.26 3.47 -6.95
C ALA A 404 29.66 2.58 -5.75
N GLN A 405 30.91 2.72 -5.28
CA GLN A 405 31.38 1.96 -4.13
C GLN A 405 30.86 2.48 -2.81
N SER A 406 30.61 3.79 -2.76
CA SER A 406 30.04 4.47 -1.61
C SER A 406 29.22 5.68 -2.05
N VAL A 407 28.36 6.17 -1.17
CA VAL A 407 27.54 7.36 -1.36
C VAL A 407 27.55 8.19 -0.08
N MET A 408 27.51 9.51 -0.22
CA MET A 408 27.37 10.41 0.93
C MET A 408 25.93 10.45 1.41
N ILE A 409 25.74 10.18 2.70
CA ILE A 409 24.45 10.18 3.36
C ILE A 409 24.53 11.16 4.53
N GLY A 410 23.97 12.36 4.35
CA GLY A 410 24.27 13.47 5.25
C GLY A 410 25.78 13.75 5.29
N ASP A 411 26.37 13.68 6.48
CA ASP A 411 27.81 13.90 6.69
C ASP A 411 28.64 12.59 6.74
N ARG A 412 28.02 11.43 6.43
CA ARG A 412 28.68 10.12 6.51
C ARG A 412 28.79 9.47 5.14
N GLU A 413 29.94 8.87 4.89
CA GLU A 413 30.13 8.00 3.74
C GLU A 413 29.63 6.58 4.06
N VAL A 414 28.72 6.04 3.23
CA VAL A 414 28.11 4.71 3.38
C VAL A 414 28.51 3.85 2.20
N SER A 415 29.07 2.69 2.46
CA SER A 415 29.46 1.74 1.42
C SER A 415 28.24 1.05 0.79
N ALA A 416 28.42 0.51 -0.44
CA ALA A 416 27.39 -0.25 -1.14
C ALA A 416 26.84 -1.41 -0.27
N SER A 417 27.69 -2.14 0.44
CA SER A 417 27.26 -3.24 1.32
C SER A 417 26.42 -2.77 2.50
N GLN A 418 26.79 -1.65 3.12
CA GLN A 418 26.00 -1.07 4.21
C GLN A 418 24.65 -0.55 3.72
N LEU A 419 24.59 0.02 2.51
CA LEU A 419 23.33 0.48 1.94
C LEU A 419 22.40 -0.69 1.61
N VAL A 420 22.93 -1.77 1.04
CA VAL A 420 22.18 -3.00 0.76
C VAL A 420 21.58 -3.59 2.05
N GLU A 421 22.35 -3.66 3.14
CA GLU A 421 21.85 -4.11 4.44
C GLU A 421 20.77 -3.17 5.01
N ARG A 422 20.96 -1.85 4.90
CA ARG A 422 20.00 -0.83 5.40
C ARG A 422 18.64 -0.86 4.69
N ILE A 423 18.60 -1.27 3.43
CA ILE A 423 17.35 -1.35 2.64
C ILE A 423 16.73 -2.77 2.71
N GLY A 424 17.11 -3.55 3.74
CA GLY A 424 16.44 -4.79 4.08
C GLY A 424 16.92 -6.02 3.32
N PHE A 425 18.16 -6.03 2.79
CA PHE A 425 18.79 -7.28 2.37
C PHE A 425 19.57 -7.86 3.54
N THR A 426 19.25 -9.07 3.94
CA THR A 426 20.09 -9.81 4.90
C THR A 426 21.49 -10.06 4.33
N ARG A 427 22.48 -10.27 5.18
CA ARG A 427 23.86 -10.57 4.72
C ARG A 427 23.92 -11.73 3.74
N SER A 428 23.16 -12.80 3.96
CA SER A 428 23.10 -13.94 3.05
C SER A 428 22.52 -13.53 1.69
N ARG A 429 21.44 -12.73 1.67
CA ARG A 429 20.79 -12.25 0.45
C ARG A 429 21.64 -11.25 -0.33
N ALA A 430 22.42 -10.39 0.35
CA ALA A 430 23.35 -9.48 -0.28
C ALA A 430 24.40 -10.19 -1.17
N TRP A 431 24.71 -11.46 -0.86
CA TRP A 431 25.67 -12.27 -1.62
C TRP A 431 25.02 -13.25 -2.60
N THR A 432 23.69 -13.22 -2.74
CA THR A 432 22.94 -14.01 -3.73
C THR A 432 23.07 -13.39 -5.13
N PRO A 433 23.14 -14.20 -6.21
CA PRO A 433 23.07 -13.69 -7.58
C PRO A 433 21.76 -12.94 -7.84
N VAL A 434 21.82 -11.89 -8.65
CA VAL A 434 20.63 -11.09 -9.02
C VAL A 434 19.57 -11.92 -9.76
N ALA A 435 19.99 -12.99 -10.45
CA ALA A 435 19.06 -13.92 -11.10
C ALA A 435 18.14 -14.65 -10.08
N ASP A 436 18.63 -14.89 -8.86
CA ASP A 436 17.99 -15.74 -7.86
C ASP A 436 17.19 -14.97 -6.80
N ILE A 437 17.08 -13.63 -6.93
CA ILE A 437 16.29 -12.82 -6.02
C ILE A 437 14.85 -12.66 -6.52
N SER A 438 13.91 -12.47 -5.58
CA SER A 438 12.48 -12.25 -5.86
C SER A 438 12.21 -10.93 -6.62
N GLY A 439 11.02 -10.80 -7.25
CA GLY A 439 10.61 -9.57 -7.93
C GLY A 439 10.68 -8.34 -7.03
N GLY A 440 10.17 -8.42 -5.81
CA GLY A 440 10.27 -7.32 -4.84
C GLY A 440 11.70 -6.99 -4.43
N GLU A 441 12.59 -8.00 -4.29
CA GLU A 441 14.02 -7.78 -4.05
C GLU A 441 14.69 -7.14 -5.28
N ARG A 442 14.32 -7.53 -6.51
CA ARG A 442 14.78 -6.89 -7.75
C ARG A 442 14.39 -5.41 -7.79
N ARG A 443 13.16 -5.09 -7.41
CA ARG A 443 12.66 -3.71 -7.35
C ARG A 443 13.44 -2.87 -6.33
N ARG A 444 13.66 -3.40 -5.12
CA ARG A 444 14.53 -2.76 -4.11
C ARG A 444 15.95 -2.53 -4.65
N LEU A 445 16.52 -3.52 -5.33
CA LEU A 445 17.84 -3.39 -5.94
C LEU A 445 17.90 -2.28 -7.01
N GLN A 446 16.88 -2.17 -7.88
CA GLN A 446 16.78 -1.07 -8.84
C GLN A 446 16.80 0.29 -8.12
N LEU A 447 15.99 0.44 -7.07
CA LEU A 447 15.91 1.68 -6.29
C LEU A 447 17.27 2.02 -5.67
N ILE A 448 17.96 1.05 -5.06
CA ILE A 448 19.30 1.24 -4.50
C ILE A 448 20.27 1.73 -5.59
N ARG A 449 20.31 1.07 -6.74
CA ARG A 449 21.19 1.43 -7.87
C ARG A 449 20.88 2.84 -8.40
N LEU A 450 19.59 3.17 -8.48
CA LEU A 450 19.14 4.51 -8.87
C LEU A 450 19.69 5.56 -7.90
N LEU A 451 19.54 5.35 -6.60
CA LEU A 451 19.99 6.29 -5.57
C LEU A 451 21.51 6.40 -5.49
N MET A 452 22.25 5.29 -5.67
CA MET A 452 23.73 5.30 -5.75
C MET A 452 24.26 6.13 -6.92
N SER A 453 23.47 6.41 -7.94
CA SER A 453 23.85 7.29 -9.06
C SER A 453 23.77 8.79 -8.72
N GLU A 454 23.42 9.16 -7.50
CA GLU A 454 23.25 10.53 -6.99
C GLU A 454 22.41 11.42 -7.93
N PRO A 455 21.17 11.05 -8.26
CA PRO A 455 20.30 11.86 -9.08
C PRO A 455 19.84 13.11 -8.31
N ASN A 456 19.47 14.15 -9.06
CA ASN A 456 18.76 15.30 -8.49
C ASN A 456 17.33 15.45 -9.01
N VAL A 457 16.96 14.60 -9.98
CA VAL A 457 15.58 14.40 -10.46
C VAL A 457 15.32 12.90 -10.56
N ILE A 458 14.27 12.44 -9.88
CA ILE A 458 13.81 11.06 -9.91
C ILE A 458 12.43 11.01 -10.58
N LEU A 459 12.29 10.13 -11.57
CA LEU A 459 11.04 9.80 -12.23
C LEU A 459 10.68 8.36 -11.88
N LEU A 460 9.51 8.13 -11.27
CA LEU A 460 9.05 6.81 -10.86
C LEU A 460 7.80 6.43 -11.66
N ASP A 461 7.86 5.30 -12.37
CA ASP A 461 6.72 4.73 -13.09
C ASP A 461 6.22 3.49 -12.36
N GLU A 462 5.03 3.59 -11.74
CA GLU A 462 4.37 2.54 -10.95
C GLU A 462 5.34 1.84 -9.99
N PRO A 463 5.99 2.57 -9.07
CA PRO A 463 7.03 2.00 -8.21
C PRO A 463 6.49 0.99 -7.19
N THR A 464 5.18 0.97 -6.96
CA THR A 464 4.51 0.13 -5.94
C THR A 464 4.20 -1.28 -6.41
N ASN A 465 4.23 -1.55 -7.71
CA ASN A 465 3.90 -2.84 -8.26
C ASN A 465 4.85 -3.94 -7.72
N ASP A 466 4.28 -5.09 -7.36
CA ASP A 466 4.99 -6.27 -6.84
C ASP A 466 5.73 -6.08 -5.49
N LEU A 467 5.53 -4.93 -4.81
CA LEU A 467 6.11 -4.66 -3.49
C LEU A 467 5.13 -5.05 -2.38
N ASP A 468 5.64 -5.68 -1.33
CA ASP A 468 4.88 -5.89 -0.10
C ASP A 468 4.79 -4.60 0.74
N THR A 469 3.85 -4.56 1.67
CA THR A 469 3.55 -3.37 2.50
C THR A 469 4.75 -2.86 3.29
N ASP A 470 5.65 -3.74 3.74
CA ASP A 470 6.85 -3.35 4.49
C ASP A 470 7.88 -2.71 3.56
N THR A 471 8.07 -3.27 2.37
CA THR A 471 8.95 -2.70 1.34
C THR A 471 8.41 -1.36 0.84
N LEU A 472 7.07 -1.22 0.70
CA LEU A 472 6.42 0.04 0.34
C LEU A 472 6.70 1.13 1.38
N ALA A 473 6.52 0.82 2.66
CA ALA A 473 6.80 1.76 3.75
C ALA A 473 8.27 2.21 3.75
N ALA A 474 9.21 1.27 3.58
CA ALA A 474 10.63 1.58 3.49
C ALA A 474 10.98 2.46 2.29
N MET A 475 10.35 2.22 1.14
CA MET A 475 10.51 3.04 -0.06
C MET A 475 9.96 4.45 0.14
N GLU A 476 8.80 4.59 0.76
CA GLU A 476 8.20 5.88 1.09
C GLU A 476 9.10 6.72 1.99
N ASP A 477 9.62 6.12 3.07
CA ASP A 477 10.55 6.77 3.99
C ASP A 477 11.81 7.27 3.26
N LEU A 478 12.31 6.46 2.32
CA LEU A 478 13.45 6.82 1.51
C LEU A 478 13.15 7.98 0.55
N LEU A 479 11.99 7.92 -0.13
CA LEU A 479 11.54 8.99 -1.04
C LEU A 479 11.23 10.28 -0.28
N ASP A 480 10.68 10.18 0.92
CA ASP A 480 10.41 11.34 1.78
C ASP A 480 11.70 12.06 2.18
N SER A 481 12.77 11.32 2.44
CA SER A 481 14.08 11.86 2.76
C SER A 481 14.86 12.44 1.55
N PHE A 482 14.40 12.20 0.31
CA PHE A 482 15.06 12.66 -0.91
C PHE A 482 14.89 14.18 -1.11
N PRO A 483 15.97 14.97 -1.15
CA PRO A 483 15.89 16.44 -1.22
C PRO A 483 15.76 17.00 -2.65
N GLY A 484 15.76 16.13 -3.68
CA GLY A 484 15.66 16.51 -5.09
C GLY A 484 14.23 16.65 -5.58
N THR A 485 14.09 16.85 -6.89
CA THR A 485 12.79 16.89 -7.57
C THR A 485 12.29 15.46 -7.83
N LEU A 486 11.03 15.19 -7.51
CA LEU A 486 10.39 13.89 -7.60
C LEU A 486 9.13 13.95 -8.47
N VAL A 487 9.03 13.06 -9.46
CA VAL A 487 7.80 12.85 -10.23
C VAL A 487 7.41 11.38 -10.10
N VAL A 488 6.19 11.13 -9.60
CA VAL A 488 5.68 9.78 -9.31
C VAL A 488 4.41 9.54 -10.12
N VAL A 489 4.42 8.55 -10.96
CA VAL A 489 3.22 7.96 -11.56
C VAL A 489 2.84 6.77 -10.69
N SER A 490 1.68 6.79 -10.09
CA SER A 490 1.20 5.65 -9.29
C SER A 490 -0.32 5.62 -9.18
N HIS A 491 -0.84 4.42 -8.96
CA HIS A 491 -2.22 4.16 -8.59
C HIS A 491 -2.40 4.04 -7.07
N ASP A 492 -1.31 3.96 -6.31
CA ASP A 492 -1.31 3.93 -4.84
C ASP A 492 -1.54 5.34 -4.28
N ARG A 493 -2.74 5.55 -3.71
CA ARG A 493 -3.15 6.84 -3.12
C ARG A 493 -2.28 7.23 -1.93
N TYR A 494 -1.94 6.28 -1.06
CA TYR A 494 -1.10 6.54 0.12
C TYR A 494 0.31 6.99 -0.28
N LEU A 495 0.90 6.34 -1.29
CA LEU A 495 2.20 6.78 -1.82
C LEU A 495 2.12 8.22 -2.34
N LEU A 496 1.11 8.53 -3.16
CA LEU A 496 0.96 9.87 -3.74
C LEU A 496 0.74 10.93 -2.66
N GLU A 497 -0.14 10.69 -1.69
CA GLU A 497 -0.41 11.63 -0.59
C GLU A 497 0.81 11.87 0.28
N ARG A 498 1.59 10.81 0.58
CA ARG A 498 2.76 10.91 1.44
C ARG A 498 3.96 11.55 0.74
N THR A 499 4.21 11.22 -0.52
CA THR A 499 5.47 11.58 -1.21
C THR A 499 5.37 12.81 -2.10
N THR A 500 4.16 13.30 -2.42
CA THR A 500 3.95 14.41 -3.35
C THR A 500 3.26 15.60 -2.72
N THR A 501 3.60 16.81 -3.17
CA THR A 501 3.01 18.06 -2.66
C THR A 501 1.78 18.49 -3.45
N HIS A 502 1.68 18.07 -4.71
CA HIS A 502 0.53 18.31 -5.58
C HIS A 502 0.45 17.23 -6.64
N GLN A 503 -0.72 17.12 -7.25
CA GLN A 503 -1.00 16.08 -8.21
C GLN A 503 -1.50 16.67 -9.54
N LEU A 504 -1.15 15.99 -10.63
CA LEU A 504 -1.56 16.28 -12.00
C LEU A 504 -2.35 15.11 -12.55
N ALA A 505 -3.37 15.39 -13.34
CA ALA A 505 -4.23 14.39 -13.96
C ALA A 505 -4.10 14.37 -15.48
N LEU A 506 -4.10 13.17 -16.03
CA LEU A 506 -4.23 12.86 -17.45
C LEU A 506 -5.56 12.13 -17.67
N PHE A 507 -6.51 12.81 -18.32
CA PHE A 507 -7.84 12.26 -18.60
C PHE A 507 -7.93 11.51 -19.95
N GLY A 508 -6.83 11.44 -20.70
CA GLY A 508 -6.79 10.84 -22.04
C GLY A 508 -7.24 11.79 -23.15
N ASP A 509 -7.42 13.07 -22.86
CA ASP A 509 -7.80 14.13 -23.79
C ASP A 509 -6.61 15.00 -24.25
N GLY A 510 -5.39 14.51 -24.05
CA GLY A 510 -4.15 15.19 -24.43
C GLY A 510 -3.73 16.35 -23.53
N LYS A 511 -4.44 16.63 -22.46
CA LYS A 511 -4.17 17.78 -21.57
C LYS A 511 -3.71 17.33 -20.19
N LEU A 512 -2.78 18.11 -19.62
CA LEU A 512 -2.30 17.95 -18.25
C LEU A 512 -3.00 18.95 -17.35
N ARG A 513 -3.68 18.48 -16.28
CA ARG A 513 -4.45 19.33 -15.36
C ARG A 513 -4.00 19.16 -13.92
N ALA A 514 -3.89 20.28 -13.19
CA ALA A 514 -3.67 20.24 -11.76
C ALA A 514 -4.96 19.82 -11.03
N ILE A 515 -4.80 18.94 -10.03
CA ILE A 515 -5.88 18.43 -9.16
C ILE A 515 -5.52 18.68 -7.69
N PRO A 516 -5.78 19.89 -7.16
CA PRO A 516 -5.44 20.22 -5.78
C PRO A 516 -6.09 19.33 -4.72
N GLY A 517 -7.27 18.78 -5.01
CA GLY A 517 -7.98 17.81 -4.15
C GLY A 517 -7.55 16.35 -4.36
N GLY A 518 -6.40 16.12 -5.03
CA GLY A 518 -5.81 14.81 -5.20
C GLY A 518 -6.67 13.81 -5.97
N VAL A 519 -6.47 12.53 -5.67
CA VAL A 519 -7.16 11.42 -6.34
C VAL A 519 -8.68 11.48 -6.19
N GLU A 520 -9.19 11.95 -5.06
CA GLU A 520 -10.62 12.11 -4.83
C GLU A 520 -11.24 13.09 -5.84
N GLN A 521 -10.61 14.25 -6.04
CA GLN A 521 -11.06 15.22 -7.04
C GLN A 521 -10.98 14.62 -8.46
N TYR A 522 -9.94 13.86 -8.76
CA TYR A 522 -9.84 13.17 -10.04
C TYR A 522 -11.05 12.28 -10.30
N LEU A 523 -11.44 11.44 -9.34
CA LEU A 523 -12.60 10.55 -9.47
C LEU A 523 -13.91 11.32 -9.64
N GLN A 524 -14.13 12.38 -8.86
CA GLN A 524 -15.30 13.24 -8.99
C GLN A 524 -15.40 13.89 -10.38
N MET A 525 -14.28 14.38 -10.92
CA MET A 525 -14.21 14.96 -12.26
C MET A 525 -14.52 13.92 -13.35
N ARG A 526 -14.09 12.67 -13.15
CA ARG A 526 -14.41 11.55 -14.06
C ARG A 526 -15.89 11.17 -14.01
N GLU A 527 -16.47 11.05 -12.83
CA GLU A 527 -17.91 10.80 -12.66
C GLU A 527 -18.76 11.94 -13.26
N ALA A 528 -18.28 13.19 -13.22
CA ALA A 528 -18.90 14.34 -13.87
C ALA A 528 -18.72 14.38 -15.40
N GLY A 529 -18.06 13.36 -16.01
CA GLY A 529 -17.92 13.23 -17.46
C GLY A 529 -16.72 13.97 -18.07
N MET A 530 -15.77 14.45 -17.27
CA MET A 530 -14.51 14.98 -17.80
C MET A 530 -13.61 13.85 -18.31
N GLY A 531 -13.13 13.97 -19.54
CA GLY A 531 -12.33 12.97 -20.21
C GLY A 531 -13.19 12.15 -21.16
N GLY A 532 -13.40 12.65 -22.35
CA GLY A 532 -14.00 11.91 -23.45
C GLY A 532 -13.14 10.68 -23.75
N VAL A 533 -13.77 9.53 -23.87
CA VAL A 533 -13.15 8.25 -24.16
C VAL A 533 -12.57 8.28 -25.57
N ALA A 534 -11.28 8.58 -25.68
CA ALA A 534 -10.55 8.18 -26.87
C ALA A 534 -10.33 6.66 -26.78
N GLY A 535 -11.25 5.89 -27.33
CA GLY A 535 -11.09 4.44 -27.42
C GLY A 535 -12.22 3.56 -26.89
N ARG A 536 -13.33 4.13 -26.40
CA ARG A 536 -14.53 3.32 -26.18
C ARG A 536 -15.26 3.18 -27.51
N GLY A 537 -15.09 2.02 -28.14
CA GLY A 537 -15.94 1.62 -29.22
C GLY A 537 -17.39 1.73 -28.73
N THR A 538 -18.13 2.63 -29.37
CA THR A 538 -19.56 2.77 -29.12
C THR A 538 -20.23 1.46 -29.49
N SER A 539 -20.51 0.60 -28.51
CA SER A 539 -21.51 -0.43 -28.68
C SER A 539 -22.84 0.31 -28.87
N ARG A 540 -23.33 0.31 -30.11
CA ARG A 540 -24.66 0.76 -30.50
C ARG A 540 -25.70 -0.08 -29.76
N TRP A 541 -26.08 0.35 -28.59
CA TRP A 541 -27.41 0.08 -28.06
C TRP A 541 -28.14 1.42 -28.02
N SER A 542 -28.84 1.71 -29.12
CA SER A 542 -29.75 2.84 -29.23
C SER A 542 -30.92 2.64 -28.29
N ASP A 543 -30.94 3.39 -27.22
CA ASP A 543 -32.19 3.68 -26.48
C ASP A 543 -33.07 4.58 -27.33
N THR A 544 -34.01 3.95 -28.04
CA THR A 544 -35.22 4.60 -28.54
C THR A 544 -36.18 4.72 -27.37
N ASN A 545 -36.04 5.79 -26.60
CA ASN A 545 -37.12 6.47 -25.86
C ASN A 545 -36.48 7.50 -24.91
N ARG A 546 -36.26 8.69 -25.44
CA ARG A 546 -36.16 9.91 -24.62
C ARG A 546 -37.15 10.91 -25.17
N GLU A 547 -38.26 11.06 -24.47
CA GLU A 547 -39.12 12.23 -24.57
C GLU A 547 -38.32 13.48 -24.17
N GLU A 548 -38.39 14.49 -25.00
CA GLU A 548 -37.79 15.81 -24.73
C GLU A 548 -38.57 16.51 -23.60
N PRO A 549 -37.89 17.02 -22.57
CA PRO A 549 -38.53 18.04 -21.71
C PRO A 549 -38.24 19.42 -22.29
N GLY A 550 -39.34 20.17 -22.46
CA GLY A 550 -39.40 21.52 -23.02
C GLY A 550 -38.46 22.53 -22.39
N LYS A 551 -38.06 23.45 -23.23
CA LYS A 551 -37.46 24.73 -22.91
C LYS A 551 -38.36 25.53 -21.97
N ASN A 552 -37.86 25.85 -20.76
CA ASN A 552 -38.19 27.16 -20.16
C ASN A 552 -37.08 27.55 -19.19
N GLY A 553 -36.58 28.74 -19.45
CA GLY A 553 -35.46 29.38 -18.84
C GLY A 553 -35.67 29.82 -17.39
N ALA A 554 -34.58 30.08 -16.78
CA ALA A 554 -34.31 31.32 -16.00
C ALA A 554 -32.90 31.23 -15.43
N HIS A 555 -32.03 32.08 -15.90
CA HIS A 555 -30.83 32.47 -15.18
C HIS A 555 -31.20 32.85 -13.73
N LYS A 556 -30.66 32.09 -12.76
CA LYS A 556 -30.53 32.59 -11.39
C LYS A 556 -29.08 32.94 -11.14
N THR A 557 -28.79 34.19 -11.16
CA THR A 557 -27.67 34.89 -10.56
C THR A 557 -27.44 34.36 -9.14
N LEU A 558 -26.22 33.87 -8.89
CA LEU A 558 -25.76 33.56 -7.53
C LEU A 558 -25.73 34.84 -6.71
N ALA A 559 -26.60 34.90 -5.72
CA ALA A 559 -26.64 36.00 -4.73
C ALA A 559 -25.41 35.90 -3.81
N ALA A 560 -24.84 37.08 -3.49
CA ALA A 560 -23.78 37.24 -2.51
C ALA A 560 -24.16 36.65 -1.14
N PRO A 561 -23.18 36.14 -0.36
CA PRO A 561 -23.45 35.51 0.93
C PRO A 561 -24.11 36.48 1.90
N LYS A 562 -25.14 35.98 2.59
CA LYS A 562 -25.89 36.71 3.58
C LYS A 562 -24.99 37.03 4.78
N THR A 563 -25.16 38.23 5.36
CA THR A 563 -24.42 38.79 6.49
C THR A 563 -24.33 37.89 7.75
N SER A 564 -25.11 36.82 7.85
CA SER A 564 -25.07 35.82 8.94
C SER A 564 -23.86 34.90 8.88
N ASP A 565 -23.40 34.52 7.68
CA ASP A 565 -22.33 33.52 7.54
C ASP A 565 -20.96 34.12 7.89
N ALA A 566 -20.76 35.41 7.58
CA ALA A 566 -19.55 36.15 7.97
C ALA A 566 -19.43 36.40 9.49
N GLN A 567 -20.54 36.40 10.22
CA GLN A 567 -20.53 36.48 11.68
C GLN A 567 -20.20 35.12 12.30
N LEU A 568 -20.80 34.04 11.82
CA LEU A 568 -20.51 32.65 12.24
C LEU A 568 -19.05 32.28 11.99
N PHE A 569 -18.50 32.64 10.84
CA PHE A 569 -17.08 32.47 10.54
C PHE A 569 -16.16 33.19 11.55
N ARG A 570 -16.45 34.44 11.89
CA ARG A 570 -15.65 35.18 12.85
C ARG A 570 -15.75 34.63 14.26
N GLU A 571 -16.91 34.15 14.67
CA GLU A 571 -17.12 33.53 15.98
C GLU A 571 -16.38 32.17 16.09
N ALA A 572 -16.51 31.32 15.10
CA ALA A 572 -15.80 30.04 15.04
C ALA A 572 -14.26 30.22 15.02
N GLN A 573 -13.76 31.20 14.25
CA GLN A 573 -12.33 31.53 14.24
C GLN A 573 -11.82 32.09 15.56
N LYS A 574 -12.66 32.86 16.27
CA LYS A 574 -12.32 33.39 17.60
C LYS A 574 -12.28 32.29 18.65
N GLU A 575 -13.19 31.33 18.55
CA GLU A 575 -13.24 30.16 19.43
C GLU A 575 -12.03 29.24 19.20
N ALA A 576 -11.70 28.90 17.95
CA ALA A 576 -10.52 28.11 17.61
C ALA A 576 -9.23 28.73 18.18
N ARG A 577 -9.04 30.04 18.03
CA ARG A 577 -7.88 30.76 18.61
C ARG A 577 -7.88 30.80 20.15
N ARG A 578 -9.05 30.73 20.78
CA ARG A 578 -9.16 30.64 22.24
C ARG A 578 -8.68 29.29 22.73
N ILE A 579 -9.15 28.23 22.08
CA ILE A 579 -8.79 26.83 22.40
C ILE A 579 -7.28 26.61 22.16
N GLU A 580 -6.73 27.08 21.04
CA GLU A 580 -5.29 27.00 20.72
C GLU A 580 -4.41 27.57 21.86
N ARG A 581 -4.77 28.73 22.41
CA ARG A 581 -4.04 29.31 23.56
C ARG A 581 -4.16 28.49 24.84
N GLN A 582 -5.25 27.73 25.02
CA GLN A 582 -5.41 26.84 26.16
C GLN A 582 -4.54 25.59 25.98
N MET A 583 -4.50 25.02 24.78
CA MET A 583 -3.62 23.91 24.43
C MET A 583 -2.13 24.25 24.64
N ASP A 584 -1.67 25.44 24.21
CA ASP A 584 -0.29 25.90 24.42
C ASP A 584 0.08 25.96 25.92
N ARG A 585 -0.87 26.33 26.78
CA ARG A 585 -0.63 26.36 28.23
C ARG A 585 -0.52 24.95 28.82
N LEU A 586 -1.40 24.02 28.39
CA LEU A 586 -1.34 22.64 28.84
C LEU A 586 -0.08 21.94 28.33
N ALA A 587 0.33 22.18 27.08
CA ALA A 587 1.58 21.67 26.54
C ALA A 587 2.79 22.10 27.38
N SER A 588 2.83 23.38 27.81
CA SER A 588 3.88 23.88 28.69
C SER A 588 3.84 23.26 30.11
N GLN A 589 2.66 22.83 30.57
CA GLN A 589 2.52 22.11 31.85
C GLN A 589 2.96 20.64 31.73
N ILE A 590 2.62 19.99 30.61
CA ILE A 590 3.06 18.63 30.29
C ILE A 590 4.60 18.56 30.30
N GLU A 591 5.26 19.49 29.59
CA GLU A 591 6.72 19.58 29.55
C GLU A 591 7.36 19.75 30.95
N LYS A 592 6.72 20.53 31.82
CA LYS A 592 7.18 20.69 33.21
C LYS A 592 7.02 19.40 34.02
N TYR A 593 5.91 18.68 33.90
CA TYR A 593 5.71 17.43 34.62
C TYR A 593 6.63 16.33 34.10
N GLU A 594 6.92 16.28 32.81
CA GLU A 594 7.90 15.37 32.22
C GLU A 594 9.33 15.66 32.73
N ALA A 595 9.71 16.93 32.80
CA ALA A 595 11.00 17.35 33.38
C ALA A 595 11.11 16.97 34.86
N GLN A 596 10.05 17.18 35.67
CA GLN A 596 10.00 16.79 37.06
C GLN A 596 10.11 15.27 37.25
N LEU A 597 9.40 14.48 36.43
CA LEU A 597 9.53 13.02 36.45
C LEU A 597 10.95 12.58 36.06
N GLY A 598 11.57 13.24 35.10
CA GLY A 598 12.97 12.99 34.72
C GLY A 598 13.96 13.28 35.86
N GLU A 599 13.79 14.38 36.59
CA GLU A 599 14.62 14.72 37.77
C GLU A 599 14.43 13.72 38.91
N LEU A 600 13.17 13.35 39.21
CA LEU A 600 12.86 12.38 40.25
C LEU A 600 13.39 10.97 39.90
N ALA A 601 13.37 10.59 38.62
CA ALA A 601 13.90 9.31 38.14
C ALA A 601 15.44 9.24 38.12
N ALA A 602 16.12 10.36 38.02
CA ALA A 602 17.59 10.45 37.99
C ALA A 602 18.23 10.29 39.38
N ASN A 603 17.47 10.37 40.45
CA ASN A 603 17.99 10.31 41.81
C ASN A 603 18.02 8.85 42.33
N PRO A 604 19.18 8.29 42.75
CA PRO A 604 19.34 6.85 43.07
C PRO A 604 18.75 6.42 44.42
N GLU A 605 18.31 7.34 45.29
CA GLU A 605 17.73 7.03 46.58
C GLU A 605 16.20 6.89 46.50
N SER A 606 15.71 5.67 46.30
CA SER A 606 14.27 5.37 46.29
C SER A 606 13.69 5.36 47.72
N SER A 607 13.34 6.53 48.26
CA SER A 607 12.55 6.61 49.49
C SER A 607 11.05 6.43 49.19
N ALA A 608 10.27 5.94 50.16
CA ALA A 608 8.83 5.77 49.99
C ALA A 608 8.12 7.10 49.62
N ASP A 609 8.62 8.22 50.13
CA ASP A 609 8.13 9.56 49.82
C ASP A 609 8.39 9.97 48.36
N GLN A 610 9.53 9.58 47.80
CA GLN A 610 9.88 9.86 46.42
C GLN A 610 9.02 9.04 45.43
N ILE A 611 8.71 7.79 45.75
CA ILE A 611 7.78 6.95 44.98
C ILE A 611 6.36 7.54 45.02
N ALA A 612 5.92 8.04 46.17
CA ALA A 612 4.62 8.70 46.29
C ALA A 612 4.56 10.00 45.48
N GLU A 613 5.65 10.77 45.46
CA GLU A 613 5.73 12.00 44.66
C GLU A 613 5.75 11.70 43.14
N MET A 614 6.50 10.70 42.71
CA MET A 614 6.47 10.26 41.28
C MET A 614 5.06 9.80 40.88
N ALA A 615 4.33 9.09 41.75
CA ALA A 615 2.96 8.67 41.46
C ALA A 615 2.02 9.89 41.33
N ARG A 616 2.18 10.91 42.16
CA ARG A 616 1.39 12.16 42.09
C ARG A 616 1.67 12.94 40.82
N VAL A 617 2.94 13.12 40.47
CA VAL A 617 3.34 13.86 39.23
C VAL A 617 2.90 13.09 37.99
N SER A 618 2.98 11.74 38.02
CA SER A 618 2.50 10.90 36.93
C SER A 618 0.98 10.99 36.72
N ALA A 619 0.21 11.01 37.82
CA ALA A 619 -1.23 11.19 37.78
C ALA A 619 -1.59 12.59 37.20
N ALA A 620 -0.92 13.65 37.69
CA ALA A 620 -1.14 15.01 37.21
C ALA A 620 -0.76 15.16 35.71
N LEU A 621 0.28 14.46 35.27
CA LEU A 621 0.66 14.41 33.84
C LEU A 621 -0.46 13.76 33.02
N GLN A 622 -0.98 12.63 33.46
CA GLN A 622 -2.04 11.91 32.76
C GLN A 622 -3.34 12.72 32.66
N ASP A 623 -3.73 13.39 33.75
CA ASP A 623 -4.91 14.26 33.78
C ASP A 623 -4.73 15.44 32.80
N THR A 624 -3.54 16.06 32.79
CA THR A 624 -3.23 17.19 31.90
C THR A 624 -3.18 16.77 30.43
N GLN A 625 -2.69 15.58 30.14
CA GLN A 625 -2.70 15.01 28.77
C GLN A 625 -4.12 14.75 28.30
N SER A 626 -4.99 14.17 29.16
CA SER A 626 -6.40 13.96 28.82
C SER A 626 -7.14 15.26 28.54
N GLU A 627 -6.88 16.31 29.34
CA GLU A 627 -7.48 17.64 29.13
C GLU A 627 -6.98 18.30 27.83
N HIS A 628 -5.72 18.09 27.48
CA HIS A 628 -5.15 18.53 26.21
C HIS A 628 -5.83 17.85 25.00
N ASP A 629 -6.02 16.53 25.06
CA ASP A 629 -6.67 15.74 24.01
C ASP A 629 -8.14 16.14 23.80
N GLU A 630 -8.87 16.42 24.90
CA GLU A 630 -10.24 16.94 24.82
C GLU A 630 -10.29 18.32 24.14
N LEU A 631 -9.34 19.20 24.43
CA LEU A 631 -9.26 20.51 23.79
C LEU A 631 -8.83 20.41 22.32
N GLU A 632 -8.01 19.45 21.95
CA GLU A 632 -7.65 19.19 20.55
C GLU A 632 -8.87 18.78 19.72
N MET A 633 -9.73 17.92 20.26
CA MET A 633 -11.01 17.56 19.62
C MET A 633 -11.93 18.79 19.48
N ALA A 634 -12.05 19.62 20.52
CA ALA A 634 -12.86 20.83 20.47
C ALA A 634 -12.31 21.87 19.49
N TRP A 635 -10.99 21.94 19.32
CA TRP A 635 -10.34 22.80 18.34
C TRP A 635 -10.64 22.34 16.91
N LEU A 636 -10.60 21.02 16.65
CA LEU A 636 -10.96 20.45 15.36
C LEU A 636 -12.41 20.77 14.98
N GLU A 637 -13.35 20.61 15.91
CA GLU A 637 -14.77 20.97 15.69
C GLU A 637 -14.94 22.47 15.38
N ALA A 638 -14.24 23.35 16.09
CA ALA A 638 -14.30 24.80 15.87
C ALA A 638 -13.64 25.19 14.52
N ALA A 639 -12.57 24.53 14.13
CA ALA A 639 -11.89 24.73 12.85
C ALA A 639 -12.78 24.28 11.68
N GLU A 640 -13.42 23.11 11.77
CA GLU A 640 -14.38 22.62 10.77
C GLU A 640 -15.62 23.54 10.67
N ALA A 641 -16.12 24.07 11.80
CA ALA A 641 -17.22 25.02 11.79
C ALA A 641 -16.83 26.33 11.09
N ALA A 642 -15.58 26.78 11.27
CA ALA A 642 -15.05 27.93 10.56
C ALA A 642 -14.93 27.67 9.04
N GLU A 643 -14.51 26.46 8.62
CA GLU A 643 -14.43 26.10 7.21
C GLU A 643 -15.82 26.00 6.55
N ARG A 644 -16.81 25.45 7.23
CA ARG A 644 -18.20 25.34 6.74
C ARG A 644 -18.89 26.71 6.59
N ALA A 645 -18.45 27.72 7.35
CA ALA A 645 -18.97 29.09 7.32
C ALA A 645 -18.21 30.03 6.36
N LYS A 646 -17.19 29.53 5.66
CA LYS A 646 -16.36 30.27 4.70
C LYS A 646 -16.97 30.22 3.29
#